data_5bf1b823f3e2ec4e6af9093933313112
#
_entry.id   5bf1b823f3e2ec4e6af9093933313112
#
_cell.length_a   1.000
_cell.length_b   1.000
_cell.length_c   1.000
_cell.angle_alpha   90.00
_cell.angle_beta   90.00
_cell.angle_gamma   90.00
#
_symmetry.space_group_name_H-M   'P 1'
#
loop_
_entity.id
_entity.type
_entity.pdbx_description
1 polymer ?
#
loop_
_entity_poly.entity_id
_entity_poly.type
_entity_poly.pdbx_seq_one_letter_code
_entity_poly.pdbx_strand_id
1 'polypeptide(L)'
;MKRKIYKGFHKILAGIFVLSLVMTSIQVPTLVAAGEKKGEEKLVNIAPESEITVPSSEAGKEKENLVDGDDATLWVQNGDTWPSEVSLKLPADNTKKIKKIVVKFEQGHTPWTVDIQLSHALNNVTSDLVVDDTKVNHCFDDVYEFEYETPLNFTHTYITLSNPQNDGQPGAFWPAIAEVEIWAEASSEESDLTNVAPQATITSVGGDAGVKSNLVDDNYETLYVYNNGGISGLKDGAWIEMELDREYPVKSMEAAFELVDPDENGFEFTFDVLGKSKNDTEWQTLFAGVKATRLEDGHIQTLSLDSVKNLKSIRINVTDIASTGGDPWPALAEFKIFADANGSNVEDTESIAYKKPVHTNTGQSTVSRVNDGSTTNVWSGDRYPAYIDIDLEKNYNLDEIQVFTPSTGYSQYSIYTSMDGRDFDKLAEKTSKESCPADGEKYAADGKEARIVRVYMEYQSTSEKSLINEIRVLGKESGTKIQETPKVQVEDFAGSAYDVQITEQDTIDEVKGIIERRIGSAYVDWFTLEVAEGDNAYDYFELSQKDGKIHIKGNDGVSLATGLNHYLKYYCNVNISQVGDQVKMPKSIVPIEGTVHKETKFPVRYSYNYCTLSYSMAFWGEKEWRNELDWLALNGVNVVLDATAQEEVWRRFLGELGYSHEEAKDFIAGPAYYAWAYMANLSGFGGPVHDSWFTERTELARKNQLIMRKLGMQPVLQGYSGMVPVDITDKDPSAQVIKQGTWCSFQRPSMLKTDSETFDKYAQLFYKVQKEVYGDVSDYYATDPFHEGGNTGGMSPTVIAEKVLANMMEADENGIWIIQSWQGNPSTALLQGLDAARDHALVLDLYAEKTPHWNETDPGSYGGAEGGGEFLNTPWVYCMLNNFGGRLGLHGHIENFVNGVAQAAAQADIWRESVSHRKHL
;
A
#
# COMPACT_ATOMS: atom_id res chain seq x y z
N MET A 1 34.28 -20.83 18.20
CA MET A 1 33.30 -20.57 19.27
C MET A 1 32.78 -19.13 19.31
N LYS A 2 33.05 -18.30 18.30
CA LYS A 2 32.59 -16.89 18.19
C LYS A 2 31.59 -16.61 17.07
N ARG A 3 31.15 -17.63 16.32
CA ARG A 3 30.21 -17.47 15.18
C ARG A 3 28.75 -17.92 15.45
N LYS A 4 28.44 -18.39 16.67
CA LYS A 4 27.08 -18.84 17.04
C LYS A 4 26.25 -17.82 17.86
N ILE A 5 26.82 -16.69 18.22
CA ILE A 5 26.12 -15.68 19.07
C ILE A 5 25.42 -14.59 18.22
N TYR A 6 25.86 -14.38 16.96
CA TYR A 6 25.29 -13.31 16.14
C TYR A 6 23.96 -13.66 15.44
N LYS A 7 23.62 -14.95 15.28
CA LYS A 7 22.32 -15.38 14.70
C LYS A 7 21.14 -15.34 15.69
N GLY A 8 21.41 -15.17 16.99
CA GLY A 8 20.35 -15.10 18.02
C GLY A 8 19.75 -13.72 18.23
N PHE A 9 20.47 -12.67 17.85
CA PHE A 9 20.06 -11.30 18.21
C PHE A 9 19.04 -10.68 17.24
N HIS A 10 19.04 -11.08 15.97
CA HIS A 10 18.04 -10.61 15.01
C HIS A 10 16.65 -11.25 15.18
N LYS A 11 16.57 -12.45 15.75
CA LYS A 11 15.28 -13.09 16.08
C LYS A 11 14.59 -12.49 17.31
N ILE A 12 15.32 -11.77 18.17
CA ILE A 12 14.77 -11.17 19.39
C ILE A 12 14.18 -9.76 19.10
N LEU A 13 14.69 -9.02 18.12
CA LEU A 13 14.16 -7.70 17.80
C LEU A 13 12.83 -7.76 17.02
N ALA A 14 12.66 -8.76 16.14
CA ALA A 14 11.37 -8.97 15.45
C ALA A 14 10.27 -9.48 16.41
N GLY A 15 10.64 -10.26 17.44
CA GLY A 15 9.67 -10.79 18.42
C GLY A 15 9.19 -9.75 19.44
N ILE A 16 9.96 -8.69 19.70
CA ILE A 16 9.59 -7.67 20.70
C ILE A 16 8.60 -6.64 20.16
N PHE A 17 8.53 -6.44 18.84
CA PHE A 17 7.55 -5.53 18.24
C PHE A 17 6.13 -6.12 18.15
N VAL A 18 6.00 -7.45 18.16
CA VAL A 18 4.71 -8.16 18.16
C VAL A 18 4.18 -8.39 19.58
N LEU A 19 5.05 -8.36 20.63
CA LEU A 19 4.65 -8.72 22.00
C LEU A 19 4.15 -7.54 22.86
N SER A 20 4.17 -6.32 22.37
CA SER A 20 3.64 -5.16 23.12
C SER A 20 2.15 -4.85 22.87
N LEU A 21 1.49 -5.63 22.01
CA LEU A 21 0.06 -5.46 21.69
C LEU A 21 -0.85 -6.59 22.19
N VAL A 22 -0.31 -7.58 22.92
CA VAL A 22 -1.11 -8.68 23.47
C VAL A 22 -0.77 -8.90 24.94
N MET A 23 -1.31 -8.07 25.81
CA MET A 23 -1.53 -8.39 27.20
C MET A 23 -2.72 -7.64 27.77
N THR A 24 -3.89 -8.13 27.51
CA THR A 24 -5.03 -8.21 28.46
C THR A 24 -6.14 -9.07 27.86
N SER A 25 -6.17 -10.35 28.17
CA SER A 25 -7.40 -11.10 28.25
C SER A 25 -7.22 -12.25 29.22
N ILE A 26 -8.04 -12.19 30.23
CA ILE A 26 -8.20 -13.13 31.34
C ILE A 26 -8.85 -14.40 30.82
N GLN A 27 -8.29 -15.54 31.18
CA GLN A 27 -8.87 -16.87 30.98
C GLN A 27 -10.17 -17.07 31.77
N VAL A 28 -11.15 -17.72 31.15
CA VAL A 28 -12.26 -18.42 31.82
C VAL A 28 -12.45 -19.79 31.14
N PRO A 29 -12.80 -20.82 31.88
CA PRO A 29 -12.54 -22.19 31.48
C PRO A 29 -13.58 -22.82 30.57
N THR A 30 -13.12 -23.81 29.86
CA THR A 30 -13.80 -24.73 28.94
C THR A 30 -15.04 -25.40 29.53
N LEU A 31 -16.15 -25.32 28.82
CA LEU A 31 -17.26 -26.26 28.94
C LEU A 31 -17.45 -26.96 27.59
N VAL A 32 -17.26 -28.25 27.60
CA VAL A 32 -17.52 -29.12 26.46
C VAL A 32 -19.01 -29.30 26.29
N ALA A 33 -19.56 -28.92 25.14
CA ALA A 33 -20.84 -29.37 24.68
C ALA A 33 -20.76 -29.88 23.26
N ALA A 34 -21.36 -31.04 23.04
CA ALA A 34 -21.22 -31.87 21.85
C ALA A 34 -21.88 -31.28 20.60
N GLY A 35 -21.21 -31.39 19.50
CA GLY A 35 -21.65 -31.84 18.18
C GLY A 35 -22.67 -31.01 17.42
N GLU A 36 -22.23 -30.19 16.52
CA GLU A 36 -22.79 -30.07 15.18
C GLU A 36 -21.65 -30.09 14.17
N LYS A 37 -21.76 -30.96 13.16
CA LYS A 37 -20.78 -31.07 12.07
C LYS A 37 -20.77 -29.76 11.29
N LYS A 38 -19.67 -28.99 11.40
CA LYS A 38 -19.31 -27.97 10.42
C LYS A 38 -19.19 -28.67 9.06
N GLY A 39 -19.76 -28.12 8.03
CA GLY A 39 -19.56 -28.60 6.66
C GLY A 39 -18.07 -28.65 6.36
N GLU A 40 -17.62 -29.72 5.75
CA GLU A 40 -16.22 -29.87 5.32
C GLU A 40 -15.90 -28.71 4.35
N GLU A 41 -14.92 -27.92 4.70
CA GLU A 41 -14.38 -26.88 3.80
C GLU A 41 -13.88 -27.62 2.54
N LYS A 42 -14.39 -27.27 1.37
CA LYS A 42 -14.00 -27.89 0.11
C LYS A 42 -12.62 -27.37 -0.27
N LEU A 43 -11.62 -28.23 -0.15
CA LEU A 43 -10.25 -27.93 -0.60
C LEU A 43 -10.06 -28.43 -2.04
N VAL A 44 -9.24 -27.71 -2.81
CA VAL A 44 -8.81 -28.10 -4.17
C VAL A 44 -7.28 -28.23 -4.22
N ASN A 45 -6.79 -29.28 -4.90
CA ASN A 45 -5.36 -29.43 -5.13
C ASN A 45 -4.94 -28.54 -6.32
N ILE A 46 -4.05 -27.57 -6.05
CA ILE A 46 -3.54 -26.62 -7.02
C ILE A 46 -2.09 -26.88 -7.45
N ALA A 47 -1.49 -27.96 -6.98
CA ALA A 47 -0.11 -28.34 -7.36
C ALA A 47 0.05 -28.55 -8.89
N PRO A 48 -0.94 -29.14 -9.60
CA PRO A 48 -0.87 -29.28 -11.07
C PRO A 48 -0.76 -27.94 -11.84
N GLU A 49 -1.14 -26.84 -11.23
CA GLU A 49 -1.02 -25.49 -11.83
C GLU A 49 0.41 -24.91 -11.74
N SER A 50 1.36 -25.62 -11.11
CA SER A 50 2.70 -25.12 -10.78
C SER A 50 3.72 -25.32 -11.90
N GLU A 51 4.62 -24.34 -12.08
CA GLU A 51 5.88 -24.52 -12.80
C GLU A 51 6.90 -25.24 -11.90
N ILE A 52 7.34 -26.44 -12.30
CA ILE A 52 8.20 -27.30 -11.48
C ILE A 52 9.66 -27.15 -11.86
N THR A 53 10.53 -26.98 -10.87
CA THR A 53 11.99 -27.01 -11.04
C THR A 53 12.62 -28.07 -10.15
N VAL A 54 13.46 -28.92 -10.73
CA VAL A 54 14.20 -29.98 -10.04
C VAL A 54 15.67 -29.95 -10.45
N PRO A 55 16.60 -30.48 -9.64
CA PRO A 55 18.03 -30.51 -9.99
C PRO A 55 18.33 -31.33 -11.27
N SER A 56 17.66 -32.47 -11.44
CA SER A 56 17.75 -33.36 -12.60
C SER A 56 16.67 -34.44 -12.51
N SER A 57 16.41 -35.19 -13.60
CA SER A 57 15.50 -36.34 -13.60
C SER A 57 16.19 -37.56 -14.19
N GLU A 58 15.87 -38.75 -13.66
CA GLU A 58 16.19 -40.03 -14.26
C GLU A 58 15.26 -40.29 -15.46
N ALA A 59 15.78 -40.87 -16.53
CA ALA A 59 14.99 -41.14 -17.73
C ALA A 59 13.77 -42.01 -17.44
N GLY A 60 12.59 -41.54 -17.79
CA GLY A 60 11.31 -42.18 -17.53
C GLY A 60 10.74 -41.90 -16.12
N LYS A 61 11.38 -41.01 -15.35
CA LYS A 61 10.96 -40.55 -14.03
C LYS A 61 11.09 -39.01 -13.95
N GLU A 62 10.33 -38.38 -14.79
CA GLU A 62 10.44 -36.94 -15.06
C GLU A 62 9.80 -36.12 -13.94
N LYS A 63 10.06 -34.81 -13.93
CA LYS A 63 9.56 -33.87 -12.91
C LYS A 63 8.04 -33.72 -12.91
N GLU A 64 7.42 -33.96 -14.05
CA GLU A 64 5.97 -33.87 -14.23
C GLU A 64 5.22 -34.88 -13.36
N ASN A 65 5.87 -36.05 -13.06
CA ASN A 65 5.33 -37.04 -12.16
C ASN A 65 5.13 -36.55 -10.70
N LEU A 66 5.67 -35.40 -10.36
CA LEU A 66 5.48 -34.81 -9.02
C LEU A 66 4.07 -34.26 -8.76
N VAL A 67 3.26 -34.05 -9.80
CA VAL A 67 1.94 -33.44 -9.69
C VAL A 67 0.92 -33.98 -10.68
N ASP A 68 1.14 -35.21 -11.17
CA ASP A 68 0.28 -35.86 -12.18
C ASP A 68 -0.96 -36.55 -11.58
N GLY A 69 -1.05 -36.61 -10.27
CA GLY A 69 -2.16 -37.22 -9.53
C GLY A 69 -2.10 -38.76 -9.47
N ASP A 70 -0.97 -39.38 -9.85
CA ASP A 70 -0.75 -40.83 -9.82
C ASP A 70 0.36 -41.19 -8.83
N ASP A 71 0.01 -41.62 -7.64
CA ASP A 71 0.95 -42.03 -6.59
C ASP A 71 1.86 -43.22 -7.00
N ALA A 72 1.61 -43.88 -8.15
CA ALA A 72 2.42 -44.96 -8.67
C ALA A 72 3.54 -44.47 -9.61
N THR A 73 3.52 -43.24 -10.06
CA THR A 73 4.61 -42.62 -10.80
C THR A 73 5.59 -41.95 -9.84
N LEU A 74 6.83 -41.69 -10.31
CA LEU A 74 7.87 -41.12 -9.45
C LEU A 74 8.66 -40.05 -10.23
N TRP A 75 9.01 -38.98 -9.60
CA TRP A 75 10.20 -38.24 -9.93
C TRP A 75 11.39 -38.80 -9.16
N VAL A 76 12.49 -39.04 -9.86
CA VAL A 76 13.76 -39.48 -9.26
C VAL A 76 14.89 -38.61 -9.78
N GLN A 77 15.68 -38.04 -8.88
CA GLN A 77 16.87 -37.29 -9.28
C GLN A 77 17.91 -38.21 -9.93
N ASN A 78 18.50 -37.79 -11.04
CA ASN A 78 19.59 -38.53 -11.66
C ASN A 78 20.90 -38.36 -10.88
N GLY A 79 21.13 -39.23 -9.92
CA GLY A 79 22.33 -39.26 -9.07
C GLY A 79 22.00 -39.11 -7.56
N ASP A 80 23.04 -39.26 -6.74
CA ASP A 80 23.00 -39.26 -5.27
C ASP A 80 23.46 -37.95 -4.65
N THR A 81 23.19 -36.82 -5.32
CA THR A 81 23.57 -35.49 -4.81
C THR A 81 22.58 -35.01 -3.76
N TRP A 82 23.06 -34.70 -2.57
CA TRP A 82 22.30 -34.20 -1.43
C TRP A 82 22.90 -32.91 -0.89
N PRO A 83 22.14 -31.97 -0.34
CA PRO A 83 20.65 -31.96 -0.33
C PRO A 83 20.06 -31.80 -1.73
N SER A 84 18.84 -32.28 -1.93
CA SER A 84 18.06 -32.16 -3.15
C SER A 84 16.89 -31.19 -2.90
N GLU A 85 16.67 -30.22 -3.79
CA GLU A 85 15.61 -29.23 -3.66
C GLU A 85 14.69 -29.30 -4.88
N VAL A 86 13.40 -29.47 -4.61
CA VAL A 86 12.31 -29.38 -5.58
C VAL A 86 11.59 -28.07 -5.33
N SER A 87 11.31 -27.28 -6.35
CA SER A 87 10.48 -26.08 -6.22
C SER A 87 9.27 -26.11 -7.13
N LEU A 88 8.12 -25.72 -6.57
CA LEU A 88 6.87 -25.54 -7.27
C LEU A 88 6.51 -24.04 -7.21
N LYS A 89 6.37 -23.42 -8.39
CA LYS A 89 5.98 -22.04 -8.55
C LYS A 89 4.54 -21.97 -9.04
N LEU A 90 3.66 -21.50 -8.21
CA LEU A 90 2.26 -21.26 -8.55
C LEU A 90 2.12 -20.07 -9.51
N PRO A 91 1.02 -19.98 -10.27
CA PRO A 91 0.73 -18.82 -11.10
C PRO A 91 0.82 -17.50 -10.29
N ALA A 92 1.33 -16.45 -10.92
CA ALA A 92 1.57 -15.15 -10.24
C ALA A 92 0.27 -14.47 -9.77
N ASP A 93 -0.86 -14.83 -10.35
CA ASP A 93 -2.20 -14.38 -10.02
C ASP A 93 -2.94 -15.30 -9.04
N ASN A 94 -2.27 -16.31 -8.48
CA ASN A 94 -2.88 -17.19 -7.49
C ASN A 94 -3.30 -16.40 -6.25
N THR A 95 -4.61 -16.29 -6.05
CA THR A 95 -5.22 -15.68 -4.87
C THR A 95 -5.73 -16.72 -3.86
N LYS A 96 -5.67 -18.02 -4.20
CA LYS A 96 -6.16 -19.12 -3.36
C LYS A 96 -5.30 -19.23 -2.10
N LYS A 97 -5.94 -19.38 -0.95
CA LYS A 97 -5.26 -19.56 0.33
C LYS A 97 -4.94 -21.03 0.56
N ILE A 98 -3.69 -21.32 0.72
CA ILE A 98 -3.17 -22.68 0.88
C ILE A 98 -3.36 -23.13 2.32
N LYS A 99 -4.02 -24.27 2.49
CA LYS A 99 -4.37 -24.86 3.76
C LYS A 99 -3.40 -25.96 4.17
N LYS A 100 -2.92 -26.71 3.19
CA LYS A 100 -2.11 -27.91 3.44
C LYS A 100 -1.21 -28.26 2.26
N ILE A 101 -0.02 -28.78 2.57
CA ILE A 101 0.88 -29.43 1.59
C ILE A 101 1.03 -30.91 1.97
N VAL A 102 0.98 -31.78 0.97
CA VAL A 102 1.20 -33.23 1.10
C VAL A 102 2.35 -33.60 0.19
N VAL A 103 3.33 -34.32 0.73
CA VAL A 103 4.43 -34.92 -0.05
C VAL A 103 4.36 -36.42 0.16
N LYS A 104 4.18 -37.15 -0.93
CA LYS A 104 4.10 -38.62 -0.93
C LYS A 104 5.39 -39.22 -1.46
N PHE A 105 5.88 -40.24 -0.79
CA PHE A 105 7.12 -40.91 -1.15
C PHE A 105 6.85 -42.25 -1.81
N GLU A 106 7.89 -42.83 -2.45
CA GLU A 106 7.83 -44.08 -3.17
C GLU A 106 7.39 -45.24 -2.26
N GLN A 107 6.47 -46.08 -2.73
CA GLN A 107 6.01 -47.28 -2.04
C GLN A 107 6.80 -48.52 -2.47
N GLY A 108 7.16 -49.38 -1.50
CA GLY A 108 7.60 -50.77 -1.78
C GLY A 108 9.10 -51.01 -1.94
N HIS A 109 9.97 -50.05 -1.63
CA HIS A 109 11.43 -50.24 -1.64
C HIS A 109 12.07 -50.38 -0.24
N THR A 110 13.38 -50.59 -0.18
CA THR A 110 14.15 -50.78 1.06
C THR A 110 14.00 -49.59 1.98
N PRO A 111 13.77 -49.77 3.31
CA PRO A 111 13.53 -48.66 4.22
C PRO A 111 14.69 -47.69 4.28
N TRP A 112 14.42 -46.44 3.98
CA TRP A 112 15.35 -45.34 4.17
C TRP A 112 14.63 -44.15 4.82
N THR A 113 15.38 -43.27 5.48
CA THR A 113 14.88 -42.08 6.12
C THR A 113 15.52 -40.85 5.53
N VAL A 114 14.81 -39.76 5.50
CA VAL A 114 15.26 -38.49 5.00
C VAL A 114 14.76 -37.36 5.91
N ASP A 115 15.55 -36.32 6.04
CA ASP A 115 15.09 -35.09 6.65
C ASP A 115 14.43 -34.25 5.54
N ILE A 116 13.17 -33.80 5.74
CA ILE A 116 12.43 -32.92 4.84
C ILE A 116 12.30 -31.54 5.46
N GLN A 117 12.52 -30.52 4.64
CA GLN A 117 12.33 -29.10 5.01
C GLN A 117 11.42 -28.45 3.99
N LEU A 118 10.37 -27.80 4.47
CA LEU A 118 9.49 -26.95 3.66
C LEU A 118 9.83 -25.47 3.89
N SER A 119 9.94 -24.72 2.79
CA SER A 119 10.05 -23.28 2.85
C SER A 119 9.21 -22.63 1.74
N HIS A 120 8.78 -21.40 1.94
CA HIS A 120 7.92 -20.68 1.03
C HIS A 120 8.47 -19.30 0.72
N ALA A 121 8.19 -18.80 -0.49
CA ALA A 121 8.48 -17.44 -0.87
C ALA A 121 7.18 -16.69 -1.22
N LEU A 122 7.05 -15.51 -0.67
CA LEU A 122 6.01 -14.55 -1.00
C LEU A 122 6.55 -13.53 -2.00
N ASN A 123 5.90 -13.40 -3.18
CA ASN A 123 6.18 -12.32 -4.16
C ASN A 123 7.65 -12.18 -4.59
N ASN A 124 8.32 -13.28 -4.97
CA ASN A 124 9.73 -13.29 -5.43
C ASN A 124 10.76 -12.73 -4.42
N VAL A 125 10.36 -12.42 -3.21
CA VAL A 125 11.28 -12.13 -2.12
C VAL A 125 11.58 -13.45 -1.45
N THR A 126 12.82 -13.91 -1.54
CA THR A 126 13.33 -15.03 -0.74
C THR A 126 13.27 -14.65 0.73
N SER A 127 12.10 -14.75 1.34
CA SER A 127 12.03 -14.86 2.78
C SER A 127 12.29 -16.34 3.09
N ASP A 128 13.36 -16.63 3.79
CA ASP A 128 13.64 -17.94 4.40
C ASP A 128 12.58 -18.21 5.49
N LEU A 129 11.31 -18.24 5.12
CA LEU A 129 10.26 -18.72 6.00
C LEU A 129 10.33 -20.24 5.97
N VAL A 130 11.25 -20.80 6.74
CA VAL A 130 11.25 -22.22 7.05
C VAL A 130 9.99 -22.47 7.87
N VAL A 131 9.03 -23.15 7.24
CA VAL A 131 7.74 -23.43 7.88
C VAL A 131 7.87 -24.70 8.73
N ASP A 132 8.67 -25.66 8.26
CA ASP A 132 8.93 -26.89 8.99
C ASP A 132 10.33 -27.44 8.69
N ASP A 133 10.98 -28.01 9.70
CA ASP A 133 12.27 -28.73 9.65
C ASP A 133 12.07 -30.05 10.41
N THR A 134 11.29 -30.93 9.81
CA THR A 134 10.88 -32.19 10.44
C THR A 134 11.66 -33.37 9.86
N LYS A 135 11.95 -34.33 10.71
CA LYS A 135 12.52 -35.65 10.30
C LYS A 135 11.41 -36.61 9.93
N VAL A 136 11.34 -36.94 8.67
CA VAL A 136 10.50 -38.03 8.20
C VAL A 136 11.25 -39.33 8.43
N ASN A 137 10.72 -40.19 9.32
CA ASN A 137 11.40 -41.39 9.77
C ASN A 137 11.27 -42.58 8.82
N HIS A 138 10.35 -42.61 7.89
CA HIS A 138 10.16 -43.66 6.91
C HIS A 138 9.64 -43.14 5.59
N CYS A 139 10.23 -43.60 4.47
CA CYS A 139 9.68 -43.38 3.12
C CYS A 139 8.93 -44.60 2.59
N PHE A 140 8.22 -45.34 3.46
CA PHE A 140 7.36 -46.46 3.12
C PHE A 140 5.94 -46.11 3.45
N ASP A 141 5.11 -46.08 2.48
CA ASP A 141 3.69 -45.74 2.61
C ASP A 141 3.43 -44.43 3.37
N ASP A 142 4.50 -43.64 3.61
CA ASP A 142 4.39 -42.45 4.43
C ASP A 142 4.09 -41.23 3.56
N VAL A 143 3.04 -40.57 3.95
CA VAL A 143 2.62 -39.32 3.44
C VAL A 143 3.05 -38.26 4.46
N TYR A 144 3.93 -37.37 4.05
CA TYR A 144 4.23 -36.17 4.84
C TYR A 144 3.15 -35.15 4.58
N GLU A 145 2.40 -34.81 5.64
CA GLU A 145 1.30 -33.83 5.56
C GLU A 145 1.56 -32.68 6.52
N PHE A 146 1.55 -31.48 5.98
CA PHE A 146 1.70 -30.26 6.75
C PHE A 146 0.49 -29.34 6.57
N GLU A 147 -0.25 -29.11 7.65
CA GLU A 147 -1.43 -28.28 7.66
C GLU A 147 -1.15 -26.95 8.36
N TYR A 148 -1.55 -25.82 7.74
CA TYR A 148 -1.38 -24.49 8.31
C TYR A 148 -2.53 -24.15 9.25
N GLU A 149 -2.23 -23.71 10.49
CA GLU A 149 -3.26 -23.23 11.43
C GLU A 149 -4.04 -22.07 10.84
N THR A 150 -3.38 -21.19 10.09
CA THR A 150 -4.00 -20.11 9.31
C THR A 150 -3.62 -20.29 7.85
N PRO A 151 -4.58 -20.36 6.91
CA PRO A 151 -4.30 -20.52 5.50
C PRO A 151 -3.41 -19.39 4.97
N LEU A 152 -2.36 -19.74 4.20
CA LEU A 152 -1.34 -18.83 3.70
C LEU A 152 -1.48 -18.63 2.19
N ASN A 153 -1.05 -17.48 1.70
CA ASN A 153 -0.85 -17.23 0.28
C ASN A 153 0.64 -17.11 0.00
N PHE A 154 1.16 -17.94 -0.91
CA PHE A 154 2.53 -17.85 -1.39
C PHE A 154 2.61 -18.25 -2.87
N THR A 155 3.68 -17.82 -3.53
CA THR A 155 3.89 -18.07 -4.98
C THR A 155 4.87 -19.20 -5.24
N HIS A 156 5.71 -19.55 -4.28
CA HIS A 156 6.71 -20.62 -4.41
C HIS A 156 6.71 -21.48 -3.15
N THR A 157 6.81 -22.79 -3.34
CA THR A 157 7.19 -23.71 -2.25
C THR A 157 8.45 -24.46 -2.64
N TYR A 158 9.33 -24.65 -1.68
CA TYR A 158 10.58 -25.39 -1.81
C TYR A 158 10.54 -26.58 -0.87
N ILE A 159 10.83 -27.75 -1.40
CA ILE A 159 10.92 -29.01 -0.66
C ILE A 159 12.36 -29.43 -0.73
N THR A 160 13.07 -29.35 0.38
CA THR A 160 14.47 -29.75 0.48
C THR A 160 14.58 -31.07 1.21
N LEU A 161 15.09 -32.11 0.53
CA LEU A 161 15.41 -33.38 1.09
C LEU A 161 16.89 -33.43 1.47
N SER A 162 17.23 -33.97 2.68
CA SER A 162 18.60 -34.00 3.16
C SER A 162 18.84 -35.23 4.08
N ASN A 163 20.09 -35.50 4.38
CA ASN A 163 20.55 -36.51 5.35
C ASN A 163 19.95 -37.92 5.16
N PRO A 164 20.10 -38.54 3.97
CA PRO A 164 19.56 -39.86 3.69
C PRO A 164 20.22 -40.95 4.57
N GLN A 165 19.43 -41.83 5.17
CA GLN A 165 19.92 -42.88 6.05
C GLN A 165 19.19 -44.20 5.77
N ASN A 166 19.91 -45.32 5.87
CA ASN A 166 19.37 -46.67 5.88
C ASN A 166 19.69 -47.31 7.25
N ASP A 167 18.68 -47.71 8.01
CA ASP A 167 18.81 -48.27 9.37
C ASP A 167 19.72 -47.40 10.29
N GLY A 168 19.61 -46.06 10.15
CA GLY A 168 20.39 -45.11 10.93
C GLY A 168 21.86 -44.95 10.50
N GLN A 169 22.24 -45.50 9.36
CA GLN A 169 23.57 -45.30 8.75
C GLN A 169 23.44 -44.45 7.48
N PRO A 170 24.40 -43.54 7.20
CA PRO A 170 24.44 -42.82 5.94
C PRO A 170 24.37 -43.76 4.74
N GLY A 171 23.49 -43.49 3.80
CA GLY A 171 23.29 -44.29 2.58
C GLY A 171 23.41 -43.44 1.32
N ALA A 172 23.77 -44.05 0.19
CA ALA A 172 23.78 -43.40 -1.12
C ALA A 172 22.47 -43.79 -1.84
N PHE A 173 21.49 -42.90 -1.74
CA PHE A 173 20.19 -43.04 -2.39
C PHE A 173 19.99 -41.91 -3.37
N TRP A 174 19.21 -42.14 -4.39
CA TRP A 174 18.74 -41.08 -5.27
C TRP A 174 17.49 -40.41 -4.66
N PRO A 175 17.45 -39.09 -4.56
CA PRO A 175 16.22 -38.42 -4.10
C PRO A 175 15.03 -38.77 -4.98
N ALA A 176 13.90 -39.13 -4.38
CA ALA A 176 12.68 -39.54 -5.07
C ALA A 176 11.44 -39.04 -4.32
N ILE A 177 10.45 -38.56 -5.06
CA ILE A 177 9.12 -38.16 -4.57
C ILE A 177 8.08 -38.74 -5.53
N ALA A 178 6.99 -39.31 -4.99
CA ALA A 178 5.88 -39.85 -5.78
C ALA A 178 4.92 -38.69 -6.19
N GLU A 179 4.44 -37.91 -5.24
CA GLU A 179 3.46 -36.89 -5.51
C GLU A 179 3.62 -35.69 -4.55
N VAL A 180 3.33 -34.51 -5.03
CA VAL A 180 3.21 -33.28 -4.23
C VAL A 180 1.83 -32.71 -4.46
N GLU A 181 1.06 -32.51 -3.39
CA GLU A 181 -0.24 -31.86 -3.45
C GLU A 181 -0.20 -30.56 -2.67
N ILE A 182 -0.80 -29.50 -3.22
CA ILE A 182 -0.97 -28.21 -2.56
C ILE A 182 -2.47 -27.93 -2.46
N TRP A 183 -3.01 -28.14 -1.27
CA TRP A 183 -4.43 -28.00 -1.01
C TRP A 183 -4.77 -26.59 -0.55
N ALA A 184 -5.56 -25.90 -1.35
CA ALA A 184 -6.02 -24.53 -1.09
C ALA A 184 -7.52 -24.49 -0.85
N GLU A 185 -7.97 -23.46 -0.12
CA GLU A 185 -9.39 -23.16 -0.02
C GLU A 185 -9.94 -22.89 -1.42
N ALA A 186 -11.01 -23.60 -1.81
CA ALA A 186 -11.74 -23.24 -3.03
C ALA A 186 -12.19 -21.79 -2.89
N SER A 187 -11.90 -20.96 -3.88
CA SER A 187 -12.40 -19.58 -3.85
C SER A 187 -13.93 -19.64 -3.71
N SER A 188 -14.48 -18.85 -2.81
CA SER A 188 -15.92 -18.78 -2.60
C SER A 188 -16.70 -18.38 -3.87
N GLU A 189 -15.99 -17.93 -4.90
CA GLU A 189 -16.53 -17.57 -6.20
C GLU A 189 -16.67 -18.76 -7.18
N GLU A 190 -15.90 -19.83 -7.03
CA GLU A 190 -15.98 -21.02 -7.91
C GLU A 190 -16.96 -22.09 -7.38
N SER A 191 -17.23 -22.12 -6.09
CA SER A 191 -18.09 -23.19 -5.51
C SER A 191 -19.56 -23.06 -5.84
N ASP A 192 -20.03 -21.88 -6.28
CA ASP A 192 -21.45 -21.61 -6.55
C ASP A 192 -21.79 -21.47 -8.06
N LEU A 193 -20.79 -21.53 -8.94
CA LEU A 193 -21.02 -21.47 -10.37
C LEU A 193 -21.50 -22.82 -10.90
N THR A 194 -22.60 -22.80 -11.62
CA THR A 194 -23.19 -23.97 -12.26
C THR A 194 -23.06 -23.85 -13.78
N ASN A 195 -22.75 -24.95 -14.48
CA ASN A 195 -22.85 -24.98 -15.92
C ASN A 195 -24.32 -24.91 -16.33
N VAL A 196 -24.76 -23.77 -16.90
CA VAL A 196 -26.13 -23.50 -17.33
C VAL A 196 -26.34 -23.78 -18.83
N ALA A 197 -25.30 -24.17 -19.56
CA ALA A 197 -25.39 -24.49 -21.00
C ALA A 197 -26.38 -25.63 -21.32
N PRO A 198 -26.53 -26.69 -20.50
CA PRO A 198 -27.54 -27.75 -20.76
C PRO A 198 -28.99 -27.26 -20.84
N GLN A 199 -29.27 -26.04 -20.39
CA GLN A 199 -30.60 -25.42 -20.39
C GLN A 199 -30.84 -24.57 -21.64
N ALA A 200 -29.83 -24.49 -22.55
CA ALA A 200 -29.93 -23.69 -23.75
C ALA A 200 -30.68 -24.38 -24.88
N THR A 201 -31.46 -23.61 -25.62
CA THR A 201 -31.97 -24.00 -26.94
C THR A 201 -30.93 -23.64 -27.99
N ILE A 202 -30.42 -24.63 -28.71
CA ILE A 202 -29.31 -24.45 -29.67
C ILE A 202 -29.87 -24.29 -31.08
N THR A 203 -29.47 -23.22 -31.75
CA THR A 203 -29.68 -22.96 -33.16
C THR A 203 -28.35 -22.76 -33.88
N SER A 204 -28.28 -23.09 -35.14
CA SER A 204 -27.08 -22.93 -35.97
C SER A 204 -27.41 -22.55 -37.40
N VAL A 205 -26.50 -21.86 -38.07
CA VAL A 205 -26.54 -21.60 -39.49
C VAL A 205 -25.38 -22.30 -40.17
N GLY A 206 -25.69 -23.11 -41.20
CA GLY A 206 -24.69 -23.77 -42.00
C GLY A 206 -24.74 -25.28 -42.03
N GLY A 207 -25.78 -25.88 -41.51
CA GLY A 207 -26.05 -27.31 -41.55
C GLY A 207 -25.47 -28.11 -40.40
N ASP A 208 -26.23 -29.05 -39.89
CA ASP A 208 -25.89 -29.90 -38.77
C ASP A 208 -25.48 -31.28 -39.27
N ALA A 209 -24.21 -31.66 -39.09
CA ALA A 209 -23.77 -33.03 -39.29
C ALA A 209 -23.83 -33.86 -38.01
N GLY A 210 -24.21 -33.25 -36.87
CA GLY A 210 -24.29 -33.87 -35.53
C GLY A 210 -25.55 -33.52 -34.75
N VAL A 211 -25.68 -34.15 -33.59
CA VAL A 211 -26.80 -33.91 -32.67
C VAL A 211 -26.45 -32.65 -31.86
N LYS A 212 -27.32 -31.64 -31.91
CA LYS A 212 -27.08 -30.33 -31.26
C LYS A 212 -26.86 -30.43 -29.72
N SER A 213 -27.53 -31.41 -29.08
CA SER A 213 -27.36 -31.66 -27.65
C SER A 213 -25.94 -32.07 -27.25
N ASN A 214 -25.17 -32.61 -28.19
CA ASN A 214 -23.78 -33.01 -27.93
C ASN A 214 -22.89 -31.83 -27.58
N LEU A 215 -23.29 -30.59 -27.87
CA LEU A 215 -22.55 -29.39 -27.52
C LEU A 215 -22.65 -29.02 -26.05
N VAL A 216 -23.63 -29.57 -25.32
CA VAL A 216 -23.96 -29.17 -23.92
C VAL A 216 -24.37 -30.37 -23.07
N ASP A 217 -23.93 -31.59 -23.38
CA ASP A 217 -24.33 -32.82 -22.71
C ASP A 217 -23.36 -33.26 -21.62
N ASP A 218 -22.35 -32.43 -21.31
CA ASP A 218 -21.29 -32.65 -20.34
C ASP A 218 -20.45 -33.92 -20.64
N ASN A 219 -20.30 -34.23 -21.93
CA ASN A 219 -19.58 -35.41 -22.41
C ASN A 219 -18.59 -35.07 -23.51
N TYR A 220 -17.32 -34.99 -23.19
CA TYR A 220 -16.24 -34.64 -24.14
C TYR A 220 -15.97 -35.70 -25.22
N GLU A 221 -16.58 -36.90 -25.12
CA GLU A 221 -16.47 -37.94 -26.15
C GLU A 221 -17.51 -37.78 -27.26
N THR A 222 -18.54 -36.93 -27.08
CA THR A 222 -19.54 -36.62 -28.09
C THR A 222 -19.18 -35.35 -28.85
N LEU A 223 -19.60 -35.24 -30.12
CA LEU A 223 -19.22 -34.11 -30.95
C LEU A 223 -20.43 -33.44 -31.57
N TYR A 224 -20.38 -32.12 -31.60
CA TYR A 224 -21.18 -31.33 -32.54
C TYR A 224 -20.29 -30.90 -33.72
N VAL A 225 -20.57 -31.43 -34.90
CA VAL A 225 -19.79 -31.15 -36.13
C VAL A 225 -20.53 -30.13 -36.97
N TYR A 226 -19.83 -29.05 -37.26
CA TYR A 226 -20.36 -27.99 -38.10
C TYR A 226 -20.11 -28.28 -39.58
N ASN A 227 -21.14 -28.72 -40.31
CA ASN A 227 -21.04 -29.12 -41.71
C ASN A 227 -21.55 -28.03 -42.67
N ASN A 228 -20.71 -27.08 -43.00
CA ASN A 228 -21.06 -26.04 -44.00
C ASN A 228 -20.07 -25.99 -45.18
N GLY A 229 -19.58 -27.16 -45.62
CA GLY A 229 -18.67 -27.22 -46.74
C GLY A 229 -17.25 -26.75 -46.46
N GLY A 230 -16.76 -26.95 -45.21
CA GLY A 230 -15.39 -26.64 -44.78
C GLY A 230 -15.04 -25.16 -44.94
N ILE A 231 -13.78 -24.86 -45.28
CA ILE A 231 -13.26 -23.49 -45.44
C ILE A 231 -14.08 -22.68 -46.46
N SER A 232 -14.63 -23.29 -47.47
CA SER A 232 -15.44 -22.61 -48.50
C SER A 232 -16.80 -22.14 -47.99
N GLY A 233 -17.35 -22.83 -46.98
CA GLY A 233 -18.62 -22.49 -46.36
C GLY A 233 -18.58 -21.34 -45.36
N LEU A 234 -17.40 -21.01 -44.84
CA LEU A 234 -17.23 -19.89 -43.87
C LEU A 234 -17.56 -18.52 -44.49
N LYS A 235 -17.51 -18.40 -45.84
CA LYS A 235 -17.81 -17.14 -46.53
C LYS A 235 -19.25 -16.67 -46.37
N ASP A 236 -20.17 -17.58 -45.99
CA ASP A 236 -21.60 -17.29 -45.82
C ASP A 236 -21.98 -17.08 -44.33
N GLY A 237 -20.98 -17.07 -43.42
CA GLY A 237 -21.13 -16.84 -41.98
C GLY A 237 -21.58 -18.12 -41.25
N ALA A 238 -20.66 -18.72 -40.53
CA ALA A 238 -20.88 -19.90 -39.66
C ALA A 238 -21.08 -19.50 -38.21
N TRP A 239 -22.22 -19.76 -37.61
CA TRP A 239 -22.46 -19.47 -36.19
C TRP A 239 -23.35 -20.51 -35.52
N ILE A 240 -23.10 -20.68 -34.20
CA ILE A 240 -23.92 -21.45 -33.29
C ILE A 240 -24.44 -20.49 -32.22
N GLU A 241 -25.75 -20.53 -31.97
CA GLU A 241 -26.39 -19.71 -30.96
C GLU A 241 -27.05 -20.61 -29.92
N MET A 242 -26.77 -20.29 -28.66
CA MET A 242 -27.35 -20.90 -27.46
C MET A 242 -28.23 -19.86 -26.78
N GLU A 243 -29.56 -20.05 -26.82
CA GLU A 243 -30.51 -19.26 -26.09
C GLU A 243 -30.83 -19.97 -24.77
N LEU A 244 -30.39 -19.41 -23.67
CA LEU A 244 -30.65 -19.92 -22.32
C LEU A 244 -32.13 -19.80 -21.97
N ASP A 245 -32.65 -20.67 -21.09
CA ASP A 245 -34.04 -20.65 -20.64
C ASP A 245 -34.44 -19.32 -20.01
N ARG A 246 -33.48 -18.69 -19.29
CA ARG A 246 -33.58 -17.35 -18.70
C ARG A 246 -32.27 -16.60 -18.87
N GLU A 247 -32.20 -15.36 -18.45
CA GLU A 247 -30.97 -14.59 -18.32
C GLU A 247 -30.17 -15.07 -17.10
N TYR A 248 -28.88 -15.24 -17.26
CA TYR A 248 -27.97 -15.67 -16.18
C TYR A 248 -26.79 -14.72 -16.03
N PRO A 249 -26.32 -14.47 -14.78
CA PRO A 249 -25.07 -13.73 -14.52
C PRO A 249 -23.88 -14.63 -14.85
N VAL A 250 -23.40 -14.59 -16.07
CA VAL A 250 -22.31 -15.41 -16.59
C VAL A 250 -20.97 -14.83 -16.20
N LYS A 251 -20.07 -15.65 -15.67
CA LYS A 251 -18.72 -15.28 -15.26
C LYS A 251 -17.65 -15.81 -16.21
N SER A 252 -17.80 -17.05 -16.66
CA SER A 252 -16.84 -17.68 -17.57
C SER A 252 -17.53 -18.68 -18.50
N MET A 253 -16.82 -19.08 -19.53
CA MET A 253 -17.23 -20.11 -20.48
C MET A 253 -16.08 -21.03 -20.74
N GLU A 254 -16.38 -22.23 -21.24
CA GLU A 254 -15.40 -23.23 -21.64
C GLU A 254 -15.80 -23.78 -22.99
N ALA A 255 -14.88 -23.77 -23.95
CA ALA A 255 -15.05 -24.36 -25.24
C ALA A 255 -14.10 -25.54 -25.41
N ALA A 256 -14.64 -26.75 -25.49
CA ALA A 256 -13.86 -27.96 -25.73
C ALA A 256 -13.95 -28.37 -27.20
N PHE A 257 -12.78 -28.60 -27.81
CA PHE A 257 -12.66 -29.04 -29.18
C PHE A 257 -12.47 -30.55 -29.26
N GLU A 258 -12.70 -31.11 -30.42
CA GLU A 258 -12.50 -32.54 -30.67
C GLU A 258 -11.09 -32.97 -30.28
N LEU A 259 -10.98 -34.01 -29.44
CA LEU A 259 -9.76 -34.74 -29.20
C LEU A 259 -9.30 -35.44 -30.47
N VAL A 260 -8.10 -35.23 -30.93
CA VAL A 260 -7.64 -35.71 -32.22
C VAL A 260 -6.73 -36.89 -32.10
N ASP A 261 -6.87 -37.78 -33.07
CA ASP A 261 -5.88 -38.77 -33.43
C ASP A 261 -4.56 -38.03 -33.81
N PRO A 262 -3.45 -38.30 -33.10
CA PRO A 262 -2.17 -37.63 -33.28
C PRO A 262 -1.55 -37.77 -34.67
N ASP A 263 -2.09 -38.65 -35.53
CA ASP A 263 -1.60 -38.90 -36.89
C ASP A 263 -2.25 -38.00 -37.97
N GLU A 264 -3.21 -37.16 -37.62
CA GLU A 264 -3.88 -36.26 -38.58
C GLU A 264 -3.40 -34.80 -38.48
N ASN A 265 -3.28 -34.15 -39.63
CA ASN A 265 -2.80 -32.78 -39.87
C ASN A 265 -3.44 -31.75 -38.95
N GLY A 266 -2.61 -30.94 -38.27
CA GLY A 266 -3.06 -29.93 -37.34
C GLY A 266 -4.02 -28.90 -37.98
N PHE A 267 -5.11 -28.62 -37.27
CA PHE A 267 -6.07 -27.54 -37.63
C PHE A 267 -6.01 -26.47 -36.57
N GLU A 268 -6.21 -25.24 -36.96
CA GLU A 268 -6.45 -24.10 -36.10
C GLU A 268 -7.80 -23.47 -36.49
N PHE A 269 -8.68 -23.28 -35.53
CA PHE A 269 -9.91 -22.52 -35.69
C PHE A 269 -9.76 -21.19 -34.97
N THR A 270 -10.23 -20.12 -35.60
CA THR A 270 -10.42 -18.82 -34.99
C THR A 270 -11.90 -18.54 -34.86
N PHE A 271 -12.34 -18.13 -33.68
CA PHE A 271 -13.75 -17.82 -33.45
C PHE A 271 -13.93 -16.62 -32.53
N ASP A 272 -15.07 -15.95 -32.69
CA ASP A 272 -15.52 -14.93 -31.76
C ASP A 272 -16.65 -15.49 -30.89
N VAL A 273 -16.70 -15.10 -29.63
CA VAL A 273 -17.84 -15.33 -28.74
C VAL A 273 -18.58 -14.02 -28.54
N LEU A 274 -19.86 -14.01 -28.83
CA LEU A 274 -20.72 -12.85 -28.65
C LEU A 274 -21.80 -13.18 -27.63
N GLY A 275 -22.19 -12.18 -26.85
CA GLY A 275 -23.25 -12.28 -25.85
C GLY A 275 -24.33 -11.23 -26.09
N LYS A 276 -25.50 -11.52 -25.54
CA LYS A 276 -26.67 -10.66 -25.61
C LYS A 276 -27.50 -10.83 -24.36
N SER A 277 -27.83 -9.72 -23.71
CA SER A 277 -28.84 -9.71 -22.64
C SER A 277 -30.25 -9.82 -23.24
N LYS A 278 -31.22 -10.02 -22.41
CA LYS A 278 -32.62 -10.16 -22.88
C LYS A 278 -33.15 -8.87 -23.53
N ASN A 279 -32.60 -7.70 -23.17
CA ASN A 279 -33.05 -6.40 -23.65
C ASN A 279 -32.18 -5.85 -24.77
N ASP A 280 -31.07 -6.50 -25.11
CA ASP A 280 -30.17 -6.06 -26.20
C ASP A 280 -30.77 -6.38 -27.55
N THR A 281 -30.71 -5.42 -28.46
CA THR A 281 -31.07 -5.60 -29.86
C THR A 281 -29.89 -6.07 -30.71
N GLU A 282 -28.65 -5.73 -30.28
CA GLU A 282 -27.42 -6.02 -30.98
C GLU A 282 -26.54 -6.99 -30.21
N TRP A 283 -25.70 -7.76 -30.90
CA TRP A 283 -24.72 -8.65 -30.32
C TRP A 283 -23.48 -7.89 -29.83
N GLN A 284 -23.03 -8.17 -28.63
CA GLN A 284 -21.79 -7.63 -28.09
C GLN A 284 -20.69 -8.70 -28.17
N THR A 285 -19.53 -8.33 -28.69
CA THR A 285 -18.38 -9.23 -28.72
C THR A 285 -17.83 -9.37 -27.31
N LEU A 286 -17.84 -10.58 -26.76
CA LEU A 286 -17.27 -10.93 -25.45
C LEU A 286 -15.80 -11.31 -25.60
N PHE A 287 -15.49 -12.14 -26.59
CA PHE A 287 -14.14 -12.57 -26.93
C PHE A 287 -13.96 -12.54 -28.44
N ALA A 288 -12.88 -11.93 -28.90
CA ALA A 288 -12.57 -11.81 -30.33
C ALA A 288 -11.29 -12.57 -30.67
N GLY A 289 -11.34 -13.28 -31.82
CA GLY A 289 -10.15 -13.93 -32.36
C GLY A 289 -9.56 -15.02 -31.51
N VAL A 290 -10.39 -15.75 -30.74
CA VAL A 290 -9.97 -16.87 -29.92
C VAL A 290 -9.47 -17.98 -30.82
N LYS A 291 -8.24 -18.42 -30.59
CA LYS A 291 -7.62 -19.48 -31.38
C LYS A 291 -7.73 -20.80 -30.66
N ALA A 292 -8.27 -21.79 -31.29
CA ALA A 292 -8.32 -23.17 -30.87
C ALA A 292 -7.40 -24.00 -31.73
N THR A 293 -6.37 -24.57 -31.10
CA THR A 293 -5.45 -25.47 -31.78
C THR A 293 -5.76 -26.90 -31.38
N ARG A 294 -5.69 -27.79 -32.34
CA ARG A 294 -5.83 -29.24 -32.22
C ARG A 294 -4.48 -29.81 -31.75
N LEU A 295 -4.00 -29.46 -30.54
CA LEU A 295 -2.73 -29.92 -29.96
C LEU A 295 -2.99 -30.66 -28.65
N GLU A 296 -2.09 -31.56 -28.31
CA GLU A 296 -2.14 -32.52 -27.21
C GLU A 296 -2.54 -31.94 -25.83
N ASP A 297 -2.41 -30.60 -25.61
CA ASP A 297 -2.69 -29.98 -24.33
C ASP A 297 -3.75 -28.85 -24.41
N GLY A 298 -4.39 -28.59 -25.55
CA GLY A 298 -5.14 -27.34 -25.72
C GLY A 298 -6.56 -27.51 -26.27
N HIS A 299 -7.18 -28.66 -26.11
CA HIS A 299 -8.54 -28.88 -26.60
C HIS A 299 -9.63 -28.18 -25.78
N ILE A 300 -9.32 -27.69 -24.59
CA ILE A 300 -10.23 -26.95 -23.73
C ILE A 300 -9.73 -25.49 -23.61
N GLN A 301 -10.57 -24.54 -24.01
CA GLN A 301 -10.30 -23.11 -23.88
C GLN A 301 -11.20 -22.51 -22.80
N THR A 302 -10.62 -22.05 -21.71
CA THR A 302 -11.36 -21.34 -20.67
C THR A 302 -11.41 -19.84 -21.01
N LEU A 303 -12.60 -19.29 -21.06
CA LEU A 303 -12.92 -17.91 -21.43
C LEU A 303 -13.51 -17.19 -20.22
N SER A 304 -12.67 -16.47 -19.49
CA SER A 304 -13.10 -15.70 -18.31
C SER A 304 -13.47 -14.28 -18.68
N LEU A 305 -14.64 -13.84 -18.26
CA LEU A 305 -15.09 -12.46 -18.45
C LEU A 305 -14.44 -11.55 -17.40
N ASP A 306 -14.01 -10.37 -17.79
CA ASP A 306 -13.45 -9.36 -16.85
C ASP A 306 -14.43 -8.96 -15.76
N SER A 307 -15.72 -9.06 -16.03
CA SER A 307 -16.81 -8.85 -15.09
C SER A 307 -17.99 -9.76 -15.42
N VAL A 308 -18.82 -10.08 -14.43
CA VAL A 308 -20.05 -10.84 -14.62
C VAL A 308 -20.94 -10.12 -15.64
N LYS A 309 -21.45 -10.87 -16.63
CA LYS A 309 -22.35 -10.37 -17.66
C LYS A 309 -23.70 -11.08 -17.58
N ASN A 310 -24.79 -10.33 -17.55
CA ASN A 310 -26.13 -10.91 -17.66
C ASN A 310 -26.39 -11.27 -19.11
N LEU A 311 -26.44 -12.56 -19.42
CA LEU A 311 -26.59 -13.06 -20.78
C LEU A 311 -27.84 -13.95 -20.91
N LYS A 312 -28.62 -13.68 -21.93
CA LYS A 312 -29.75 -14.50 -22.37
C LYS A 312 -29.38 -15.38 -23.55
N SER A 313 -28.49 -14.89 -24.42
CA SER A 313 -28.03 -15.62 -25.60
C SER A 313 -26.52 -15.47 -25.77
N ILE A 314 -25.88 -16.55 -26.12
CA ILE A 314 -24.45 -16.62 -26.49
C ILE A 314 -24.33 -17.14 -27.92
N ARG A 315 -23.44 -16.55 -28.71
CA ARG A 315 -23.18 -16.96 -30.09
C ARG A 315 -21.69 -17.19 -30.33
N ILE A 316 -21.35 -18.28 -30.92
CA ILE A 316 -20.01 -18.62 -31.40
C ILE A 316 -19.97 -18.40 -32.89
N ASN A 317 -19.15 -17.47 -33.36
CA ASN A 317 -18.90 -17.25 -34.79
C ASN A 317 -17.53 -17.83 -35.15
N VAL A 318 -17.46 -18.81 -36.00
CA VAL A 318 -16.18 -19.27 -36.58
C VAL A 318 -15.76 -18.27 -37.66
N THR A 319 -14.60 -17.64 -37.47
CA THR A 319 -14.12 -16.55 -38.34
C THR A 319 -13.02 -16.97 -39.29
N ASP A 320 -12.20 -17.98 -38.89
CA ASP A 320 -11.13 -18.52 -39.75
C ASP A 320 -10.83 -19.98 -39.42
N ILE A 321 -10.33 -20.73 -40.43
CA ILE A 321 -9.82 -22.09 -40.28
C ILE A 321 -8.51 -22.21 -41.04
N ALA A 322 -7.43 -22.51 -40.31
CA ALA A 322 -6.14 -22.83 -40.90
C ALA A 322 -5.91 -24.34 -40.88
N SER A 323 -5.50 -24.90 -42.01
CA SER A 323 -5.21 -26.34 -42.16
C SER A 323 -3.97 -26.55 -43.02
N THR A 324 -3.17 -27.54 -42.66
CA THR A 324 -1.98 -27.96 -43.41
C THR A 324 -2.32 -29.02 -44.47
N GLY A 325 -3.56 -29.51 -44.50
CA GLY A 325 -4.02 -30.48 -45.49
C GLY A 325 -5.49 -30.86 -45.27
N GLY A 326 -6.28 -30.93 -46.35
CA GLY A 326 -7.70 -31.29 -46.30
C GLY A 326 -8.64 -30.09 -46.16
N ASP A 327 -9.95 -30.37 -46.07
CA ASP A 327 -11.04 -29.39 -45.88
C ASP A 327 -11.76 -29.71 -44.56
N PRO A 328 -11.22 -29.28 -43.43
CA PRO A 328 -11.72 -29.66 -42.12
C PRO A 328 -13.05 -29.02 -41.81
N TRP A 329 -13.86 -29.71 -41.06
CA TRP A 329 -15.11 -29.20 -40.50
C TRP A 329 -14.88 -28.84 -39.01
N PRO A 330 -15.25 -27.61 -38.55
CA PRO A 330 -15.19 -27.27 -37.15
C PRO A 330 -16.01 -28.24 -36.33
N ALA A 331 -15.42 -28.79 -35.29
CA ALA A 331 -16.07 -29.67 -34.35
C ALA A 331 -15.82 -29.23 -32.91
N LEU A 332 -16.88 -29.15 -32.09
CA LEU A 332 -16.84 -28.85 -30.68
C LEU A 332 -17.33 -30.08 -29.92
N ALA A 333 -16.59 -30.50 -28.93
CA ALA A 333 -16.99 -31.57 -28.02
C ALA A 333 -18.00 -31.03 -26.99
N GLU A 334 -17.71 -29.84 -26.43
CA GLU A 334 -18.54 -29.29 -25.39
C GLU A 334 -18.42 -27.75 -25.33
N PHE A 335 -19.49 -27.08 -24.94
CA PHE A 335 -19.46 -25.67 -24.60
C PHE A 335 -20.18 -25.42 -23.29
N LYS A 336 -19.44 -25.04 -22.25
CA LYS A 336 -19.98 -24.78 -20.92
C LYS A 336 -20.13 -23.29 -20.66
N ILE A 337 -21.17 -22.93 -19.91
CA ILE A 337 -21.46 -21.56 -19.51
C ILE A 337 -21.59 -21.54 -18.00
N PHE A 338 -20.62 -20.97 -17.31
CA PHE A 338 -20.60 -20.95 -15.87
C PHE A 338 -21.25 -19.67 -15.35
N ALA A 339 -22.31 -19.84 -14.62
CA ALA A 339 -23.10 -18.78 -14.04
C ALA A 339 -23.59 -19.16 -12.64
N ASP A 340 -23.91 -18.17 -11.83
CA ASP A 340 -24.64 -18.40 -10.57
C ASP A 340 -26.10 -18.80 -10.91
N ALA A 341 -26.37 -20.10 -10.83
CA ALA A 341 -27.70 -20.63 -11.14
C ALA A 341 -28.77 -20.21 -10.10
N ASN A 342 -28.37 -19.81 -8.90
CA ASN A 342 -29.24 -19.32 -7.85
C ASN A 342 -29.24 -17.78 -7.77
N GLY A 343 -28.34 -17.14 -8.53
CA GLY A 343 -28.28 -15.69 -8.66
C GLY A 343 -29.62 -15.17 -9.14
N SER A 344 -30.27 -14.32 -8.37
CA SER A 344 -31.45 -13.62 -8.83
C SER A 344 -31.06 -12.75 -10.01
N ASN A 345 -31.70 -12.94 -11.16
CA ASN A 345 -31.64 -11.98 -12.26
C ASN A 345 -32.23 -10.67 -11.75
N VAL A 346 -31.36 -9.80 -11.36
CA VAL A 346 -31.75 -8.46 -11.04
C VAL A 346 -31.71 -7.67 -12.34
N GLU A 347 -32.91 -7.39 -12.83
CA GLU A 347 -33.09 -6.29 -13.76
C GLU A 347 -32.87 -5.00 -12.96
N ASP A 348 -31.60 -4.59 -12.86
CA ASP A 348 -31.24 -3.37 -12.15
C ASP A 348 -31.47 -2.11 -13.01
N THR A 349 -32.34 -2.21 -14.00
CA THR A 349 -32.79 -1.07 -14.80
C THR A 349 -33.62 -0.07 -13.97
N GLU A 350 -33.96 -0.40 -12.73
CA GLU A 350 -34.70 0.48 -11.84
C GLU A 350 -33.84 1.15 -10.76
N SER A 351 -32.66 0.60 -10.43
CA SER A 351 -31.79 1.22 -9.42
C SER A 351 -31.02 2.41 -9.99
N ILE A 352 -31.31 3.59 -9.48
CA ILE A 352 -30.59 4.82 -9.83
C ILE A 352 -29.18 4.87 -9.25
N ALA A 353 -28.83 3.92 -8.37
CA ALA A 353 -27.51 3.76 -7.78
C ALA A 353 -26.57 2.89 -8.65
N TYR A 354 -27.10 2.19 -9.65
CA TYR A 354 -26.32 1.23 -10.43
C TYR A 354 -25.09 1.88 -11.10
N LYS A 355 -23.90 1.35 -10.76
CA LYS A 355 -22.58 1.84 -11.22
C LYS A 355 -22.32 3.33 -11.01
N LYS A 356 -23.00 3.96 -10.08
CA LYS A 356 -22.71 5.32 -9.67
C LYS A 356 -21.41 5.37 -8.85
N PRO A 357 -20.73 6.54 -8.81
CA PRO A 357 -19.55 6.71 -7.99
C PRO A 357 -19.80 6.31 -6.54
N VAL A 358 -18.90 5.51 -5.98
CA VAL A 358 -18.99 5.00 -4.61
C VAL A 358 -17.71 5.34 -3.86
N HIS A 359 -17.90 5.84 -2.67
CA HIS A 359 -16.84 6.17 -1.73
C HIS A 359 -17.00 5.42 -0.41
N THR A 360 -15.87 5.09 0.25
CA THR A 360 -15.85 4.40 1.55
C THR A 360 -14.61 4.81 2.35
N ASN A 361 -14.71 4.79 3.66
CA ASN A 361 -13.57 5.03 4.56
C ASN A 361 -12.68 3.78 4.77
N THR A 362 -12.97 2.66 4.12
CA THR A 362 -12.19 1.41 4.22
C THR A 362 -12.60 0.43 3.12
N GLY A 363 -11.67 -0.41 2.64
CA GLY A 363 -11.98 -1.41 1.61
C GLY A 363 -12.24 -0.83 0.22
N GLN A 364 -11.61 0.28 -0.15
CA GLN A 364 -11.84 1.02 -1.41
C GLN A 364 -11.66 0.15 -2.65
N SER A 365 -10.72 -0.79 -2.66
CA SER A 365 -10.44 -1.64 -3.82
C SER A 365 -11.59 -2.54 -4.29
N THR A 366 -12.59 -2.76 -3.44
CA THR A 366 -13.75 -3.61 -3.72
C THR A 366 -15.08 -2.87 -3.62
N VAL A 367 -15.05 -1.55 -3.38
CA VAL A 367 -16.27 -0.77 -3.08
C VAL A 367 -17.27 -0.74 -4.22
N SER A 368 -16.83 -0.80 -5.47
CA SER A 368 -17.71 -0.87 -6.65
C SER A 368 -18.62 -2.10 -6.68
N ARG A 369 -18.38 -3.08 -5.80
CA ARG A 369 -19.25 -4.27 -5.67
C ARG A 369 -20.59 -3.98 -5.00
N VAL A 370 -20.74 -2.85 -4.31
CA VAL A 370 -21.97 -2.54 -3.57
C VAL A 370 -23.11 -2.03 -4.45
N ASN A 371 -22.84 -1.71 -5.71
CA ASN A 371 -23.83 -1.21 -6.67
C ASN A 371 -23.58 -1.71 -8.10
N ASP A 372 -22.98 -2.90 -8.22
CA ASP A 372 -22.65 -3.53 -9.50
C ASP A 372 -23.81 -4.36 -10.08
N GLY A 373 -24.93 -4.45 -9.36
CA GLY A 373 -26.12 -5.22 -9.72
C GLY A 373 -26.09 -6.66 -9.22
N SER A 374 -25.01 -7.08 -8.54
CA SER A 374 -24.84 -8.44 -8.03
C SER A 374 -25.07 -8.52 -6.53
N THR A 375 -26.03 -9.32 -6.12
CA THR A 375 -26.27 -9.62 -4.68
C THR A 375 -25.29 -10.67 -4.13
N THR A 376 -24.42 -11.24 -4.96
CA THR A 376 -23.45 -12.26 -4.57
C THR A 376 -22.04 -11.70 -4.40
N ASN A 377 -21.66 -10.64 -5.13
CA ASN A 377 -20.41 -9.93 -4.91
C ASN A 377 -20.45 -9.26 -3.53
N VAL A 378 -19.31 -9.26 -2.84
CA VAL A 378 -19.25 -8.71 -1.48
C VAL A 378 -18.17 -7.65 -1.43
N TRP A 379 -18.55 -6.47 -0.99
CA TRP A 379 -17.60 -5.48 -0.49
C TRP A 379 -17.18 -5.86 0.93
N SER A 380 -15.89 -5.75 1.21
CA SER A 380 -15.32 -6.02 2.53
C SER A 380 -14.54 -4.81 3.02
N GLY A 381 -15.07 -4.13 4.00
CA GLY A 381 -14.34 -3.13 4.76
C GLY A 381 -13.47 -3.77 5.84
N ASP A 382 -12.36 -3.13 6.20
CA ASP A 382 -11.36 -3.71 7.11
C ASP A 382 -11.69 -3.49 8.60
N ARG A 383 -12.69 -2.68 8.92
CA ARG A 383 -12.98 -2.25 10.30
C ARG A 383 -14.46 -1.88 10.51
N TYR A 384 -14.80 -1.62 11.76
CA TYR A 384 -16.00 -0.90 12.20
C TYR A 384 -15.60 0.38 12.97
N PRO A 385 -16.39 1.45 12.87
CA PRO A 385 -17.47 1.64 11.90
C PRO A 385 -16.91 1.82 10.48
N ALA A 386 -17.73 1.44 9.50
CA ALA A 386 -17.43 1.68 8.10
C ALA A 386 -18.64 2.29 7.42
N TYR A 387 -18.45 3.12 6.41
CA TYR A 387 -19.56 3.62 5.62
C TYR A 387 -19.30 3.50 4.13
N ILE A 388 -20.38 3.49 3.39
CA ILE A 388 -20.39 3.56 1.94
C ILE A 388 -21.30 4.71 1.55
N ASP A 389 -20.76 5.62 0.73
CA ASP A 389 -21.48 6.72 0.11
C ASP A 389 -21.66 6.44 -1.38
N ILE A 390 -22.87 6.45 -1.87
CA ILE A 390 -23.17 6.39 -3.28
C ILE A 390 -23.60 7.79 -3.73
N ASP A 391 -22.83 8.39 -4.62
CA ASP A 391 -23.18 9.66 -5.27
C ASP A 391 -24.05 9.38 -6.50
N LEU A 392 -25.31 9.72 -6.42
CA LEU A 392 -26.25 9.54 -7.51
C LEU A 392 -26.01 10.51 -8.68
N GLU A 393 -25.05 11.44 -8.55
CA GLU A 393 -24.64 12.46 -9.53
C GLU A 393 -25.72 13.51 -9.84
N LYS A 394 -26.93 13.33 -9.35
CA LYS A 394 -28.06 14.24 -9.48
C LYS A 394 -28.95 14.15 -8.23
N ASN A 395 -29.81 15.14 -8.04
CA ASN A 395 -30.82 15.11 -6.98
C ASN A 395 -32.02 14.26 -7.40
N TYR A 396 -32.39 13.32 -6.55
CA TYR A 396 -33.53 12.41 -6.76
C TYR A 396 -34.50 12.52 -5.59
N ASN A 397 -35.78 12.39 -5.88
CA ASN A 397 -36.78 12.04 -4.87
C ASN A 397 -36.77 10.53 -4.72
N LEU A 398 -36.28 10.04 -3.59
CA LEU A 398 -36.07 8.63 -3.32
C LEU A 398 -37.38 7.97 -2.92
N ASP A 399 -37.68 6.82 -3.51
CA ASP A 399 -38.86 6.01 -3.16
C ASP A 399 -38.47 4.93 -2.12
N GLU A 400 -37.40 4.17 -2.36
CA GLU A 400 -36.95 3.07 -1.52
C GLU A 400 -35.42 2.88 -1.61
N ILE A 401 -34.82 2.45 -0.51
CA ILE A 401 -33.44 1.98 -0.45
C ILE A 401 -33.46 0.50 -0.04
N GLN A 402 -32.74 -0.33 -0.78
CA GLN A 402 -32.57 -1.75 -0.49
C GLN A 402 -31.12 -2.06 -0.16
N VAL A 403 -30.88 -2.75 0.96
CA VAL A 403 -29.54 -3.13 1.40
C VAL A 403 -29.44 -4.64 1.50
N PHE A 404 -28.50 -5.22 0.78
CA PHE A 404 -28.18 -6.64 0.81
C PHE A 404 -26.89 -6.85 1.59
N THR A 405 -26.95 -7.63 2.65
CA THR A 405 -25.80 -8.08 3.43
C THR A 405 -25.76 -9.61 3.44
N PRO A 406 -24.63 -10.25 3.80
CA PRO A 406 -24.56 -11.71 3.84
C PRO A 406 -25.75 -12.35 4.56
N SER A 407 -26.32 -13.39 3.95
CA SER A 407 -27.48 -14.11 4.49
C SER A 407 -27.19 -14.92 5.75
N THR A 408 -25.90 -15.18 6.04
CA THR A 408 -25.46 -15.86 7.27
C THR A 408 -25.21 -14.84 8.38
N GLY A 409 -25.82 -15.07 9.56
CA GLY A 409 -25.73 -14.13 10.66
C GLY A 409 -26.61 -12.90 10.49
N TYR A 410 -26.24 -11.77 11.08
CA TYR A 410 -26.98 -10.50 10.98
C TYR A 410 -26.00 -9.31 10.95
N SER A 411 -26.46 -8.23 10.32
CA SER A 411 -25.77 -6.93 10.29
C SER A 411 -26.61 -5.87 11.00
N GLN A 412 -25.93 -4.89 11.61
CA GLN A 412 -26.55 -3.69 12.16
C GLN A 412 -25.92 -2.46 11.50
N TYR A 413 -26.77 -1.57 11.02
CA TYR A 413 -26.33 -0.38 10.26
C TYR A 413 -27.39 0.71 10.28
N SER A 414 -26.97 1.91 9.95
CA SER A 414 -27.85 3.07 9.76
C SER A 414 -27.75 3.58 8.32
N ILE A 415 -28.84 4.11 7.79
CA ILE A 415 -28.93 4.70 6.45
C ILE A 415 -29.14 6.19 6.61
N TYR A 416 -28.36 6.96 5.87
CA TYR A 416 -28.44 8.41 5.83
C TYR A 416 -28.56 8.89 4.39
N THR A 417 -29.10 10.08 4.22
CA THR A 417 -29.22 10.77 2.94
C THR A 417 -28.65 12.18 3.04
N SER A 418 -28.07 12.66 1.96
CA SER A 418 -27.52 14.03 1.88
C SER A 418 -27.74 14.65 0.51
N MET A 419 -27.86 15.98 0.47
CA MET A 419 -27.89 16.76 -0.76
C MET A 419 -26.50 17.23 -1.20
N ASP A 420 -25.56 17.34 -0.27
CA ASP A 420 -24.26 18.00 -0.46
C ASP A 420 -23.05 17.15 0.00
N GLY A 421 -23.26 15.99 0.64
CA GLY A 421 -22.22 15.15 1.17
C GLY A 421 -21.65 15.59 2.52
N ARG A 422 -22.21 16.65 3.12
CA ARG A 422 -21.77 17.19 4.42
C ARG A 422 -22.81 17.01 5.50
N ASP A 423 -24.03 17.46 5.24
CA ASP A 423 -25.14 17.36 6.15
C ASP A 423 -25.94 16.10 5.83
N PHE A 424 -25.90 15.14 6.72
CA PHE A 424 -26.55 13.85 6.57
C PHE A 424 -27.76 13.71 7.50
N ASP A 425 -28.90 13.45 6.90
CA ASP A 425 -30.14 13.14 7.62
C ASP A 425 -30.29 11.62 7.76
N LYS A 426 -30.49 11.13 8.99
CA LYS A 426 -30.76 9.71 9.21
C LYS A 426 -32.11 9.35 8.63
N LEU A 427 -32.14 8.38 7.71
CA LEU A 427 -33.36 7.88 7.09
C LEU A 427 -33.93 6.65 7.84
N ALA A 428 -33.05 5.68 8.12
CA ALA A 428 -33.45 4.42 8.71
C ALA A 428 -32.29 3.77 9.50
N GLU A 429 -32.63 2.73 10.28
CA GLU A 429 -31.62 1.91 10.95
C GLU A 429 -32.08 0.45 11.06
N LYS A 430 -31.17 -0.48 11.00
CA LYS A 430 -31.32 -1.89 11.33
C LYS A 430 -30.66 -2.21 12.65
N THR A 431 -31.46 -2.45 13.68
CA THR A 431 -30.99 -2.88 15.01
C THR A 431 -31.36 -4.33 15.31
N SER A 432 -32.21 -4.95 14.46
CA SER A 432 -32.62 -6.34 14.63
C SER A 432 -31.44 -7.32 14.44
N LYS A 433 -31.56 -8.47 15.07
CA LYS A 433 -30.61 -9.58 14.94
C LYS A 433 -31.14 -10.66 13.98
N GLU A 434 -31.83 -10.22 12.97
CA GLU A 434 -32.36 -11.09 11.92
C GLU A 434 -31.41 -11.05 10.71
N SER A 435 -31.25 -12.19 10.05
CA SER A 435 -30.47 -12.27 8.82
C SER A 435 -31.11 -11.48 7.68
N CYS A 436 -30.30 -11.04 6.74
CA CYS A 436 -30.81 -10.34 5.57
C CYS A 436 -31.71 -11.29 4.73
N PRO A 437 -32.95 -10.88 4.40
CA PRO A 437 -33.83 -11.66 3.53
C PRO A 437 -33.25 -11.73 2.09
N ALA A 438 -33.65 -12.74 1.33
CA ALA A 438 -33.16 -12.98 -0.03
C ALA A 438 -33.42 -11.80 -1.00
N ASP A 439 -34.47 -11.03 -0.76
CA ASP A 439 -34.85 -9.84 -1.54
C ASP A 439 -34.33 -8.52 -0.92
N GLY A 440 -33.36 -8.62 0.01
CA GLY A 440 -32.74 -7.48 0.69
C GLY A 440 -33.64 -6.86 1.77
N GLU A 441 -33.02 -6.06 2.64
CA GLU A 441 -33.76 -5.21 3.61
C GLU A 441 -34.25 -3.95 2.87
N LYS A 442 -35.52 -3.62 3.01
CA LYS A 442 -36.16 -2.52 2.27
C LYS A 442 -36.57 -1.41 3.19
N TYR A 443 -36.20 -0.18 2.83
CA TYR A 443 -36.46 1.03 3.58
C TYR A 443 -37.19 2.06 2.72
N ALA A 444 -38.44 2.40 3.07
CA ALA A 444 -39.14 3.46 2.37
C ALA A 444 -38.46 4.82 2.61
N ALA A 445 -38.25 5.58 1.56
CA ALA A 445 -37.68 6.92 1.62
C ALA A 445 -38.73 8.04 1.47
N ASP A 446 -39.98 7.68 1.17
CA ASP A 446 -41.16 8.54 1.17
C ASP A 446 -40.97 9.86 0.39
N GLY A 447 -40.25 9.83 -0.72
CA GLY A 447 -39.95 10.99 -1.57
C GLY A 447 -38.86 11.91 -0.99
N LYS A 448 -38.05 11.46 -0.03
CA LYS A 448 -36.89 12.23 0.48
C LYS A 448 -35.99 12.61 -0.65
N GLU A 449 -35.72 13.90 -0.80
CA GLU A 449 -34.77 14.39 -1.81
C GLU A 449 -33.34 14.17 -1.32
N ALA A 450 -32.51 13.56 -2.18
CA ALA A 450 -31.10 13.36 -1.90
C ALA A 450 -30.28 13.19 -3.18
N ARG A 451 -28.98 13.46 -3.08
CA ARG A 451 -27.94 13.14 -4.05
C ARG A 451 -27.06 11.98 -3.58
N ILE A 452 -26.77 11.97 -2.28
CA ILE A 452 -25.89 10.94 -1.70
C ILE A 452 -26.65 10.08 -0.74
N VAL A 453 -26.44 8.77 -0.85
CA VAL A 453 -26.98 7.75 0.07
C VAL A 453 -25.82 7.11 0.80
N ARG A 454 -25.83 7.19 2.13
CA ARG A 454 -24.83 6.56 3.02
C ARG A 454 -25.40 5.38 3.73
N VAL A 455 -24.72 4.23 3.67
CA VAL A 455 -24.94 3.08 4.55
C VAL A 455 -23.78 3.00 5.54
N TYR A 456 -24.07 3.21 6.81
CA TYR A 456 -23.12 3.24 7.91
C TYR A 456 -23.18 1.93 8.69
N MET A 457 -22.16 1.09 8.52
CA MET A 457 -22.07 -0.25 9.12
C MET A 457 -21.54 -0.16 10.55
N GLU A 458 -22.32 -0.66 11.48
CA GLU A 458 -22.00 -0.64 12.92
C GLU A 458 -21.54 -2.00 13.43
N TYR A 459 -22.08 -3.11 12.88
CA TYR A 459 -21.77 -4.47 13.36
C TYR A 459 -22.18 -5.55 12.36
N GLN A 460 -21.39 -6.63 12.34
CA GLN A 460 -21.66 -7.91 11.64
C GLN A 460 -21.40 -9.07 12.58
N SER A 461 -22.34 -10.01 12.71
CA SER A 461 -22.24 -11.09 13.69
C SER A 461 -21.28 -12.21 13.30
N THR A 462 -20.93 -12.34 12.03
CA THR A 462 -20.12 -13.42 11.47
C THR A 462 -18.74 -12.97 11.02
N SER A 463 -18.42 -11.67 11.13
CA SER A 463 -17.17 -11.11 10.63
C SER A 463 -16.74 -9.93 11.50
N GLU A 464 -15.43 -9.77 11.68
CA GLU A 464 -14.85 -8.55 12.25
C GLU A 464 -14.74 -7.43 11.20
N LYS A 465 -15.05 -7.73 9.94
CA LYS A 465 -15.07 -6.82 8.80
C LYS A 465 -16.51 -6.43 8.45
N SER A 466 -16.68 -5.22 7.95
CA SER A 466 -17.96 -4.77 7.38
C SER A 466 -18.18 -5.44 6.03
N LEU A 467 -19.36 -6.02 5.82
CA LEU A 467 -19.69 -6.74 4.59
C LEU A 467 -21.02 -6.25 4.03
N ILE A 468 -21.04 -5.82 2.77
CA ILE A 468 -22.25 -5.48 2.01
C ILE A 468 -22.16 -6.14 0.63
N ASN A 469 -23.27 -6.75 0.20
CA ASN A 469 -23.37 -7.36 -1.12
C ASN A 469 -23.85 -6.35 -2.16
N GLU A 470 -24.94 -5.62 -1.87
CA GLU A 470 -25.54 -4.70 -2.84
C GLU A 470 -26.33 -3.60 -2.12
N ILE A 471 -26.34 -2.40 -2.68
CA ILE A 471 -27.21 -1.29 -2.28
C ILE A 471 -27.94 -0.81 -3.52
N ARG A 472 -29.27 -0.86 -3.47
CA ARG A 472 -30.12 -0.34 -4.53
C ARG A 472 -30.89 0.86 -4.04
N VAL A 473 -31.06 1.82 -4.91
CA VAL A 473 -31.81 3.03 -4.65
C VAL A 473 -32.86 3.19 -5.74
N LEU A 474 -34.11 3.30 -5.34
CA LEU A 474 -35.22 3.55 -6.25
C LEU A 474 -35.71 4.99 -6.09
N GLY A 475 -35.97 5.68 -7.18
CA GLY A 475 -36.40 7.07 -7.12
C GLY A 475 -36.51 7.71 -8.50
N LYS A 476 -36.89 8.97 -8.51
CA LYS A 476 -37.03 9.77 -9.74
C LYS A 476 -36.26 11.06 -9.63
N GLU A 477 -35.62 11.49 -10.73
CA GLU A 477 -34.89 12.75 -10.77
C GLU A 477 -35.79 13.89 -10.31
N SER A 478 -35.34 14.69 -9.32
CA SER A 478 -36.13 15.74 -8.72
C SER A 478 -36.22 17.02 -9.58
N GLY A 479 -35.25 17.19 -10.48
CA GLY A 479 -35.07 18.41 -11.25
C GLY A 479 -34.47 19.57 -10.45
N THR A 480 -34.22 19.42 -9.17
CA THR A 480 -33.48 20.39 -8.35
C THR A 480 -32.02 20.41 -8.79
N LYS A 481 -31.50 21.59 -9.08
CA LYS A 481 -30.07 21.69 -9.43
C LYS A 481 -29.21 21.27 -8.24
N ILE A 482 -28.11 20.59 -8.55
CA ILE A 482 -27.08 20.31 -7.57
C ILE A 482 -26.64 21.67 -7.02
N GLN A 483 -26.74 21.82 -5.71
CA GLN A 483 -26.07 22.89 -5.03
C GLN A 483 -24.59 22.54 -5.11
N GLU A 484 -23.83 23.22 -5.97
CA GLU A 484 -22.38 23.07 -5.96
C GLU A 484 -21.95 23.27 -4.52
N THR A 485 -21.31 22.28 -3.95
CA THR A 485 -20.67 22.41 -2.64
C THR A 485 -19.80 23.66 -2.75
N PRO A 486 -20.00 24.71 -1.94
CA PRO A 486 -19.11 25.84 -1.98
C PRO A 486 -17.72 25.23 -1.83
N LYS A 487 -16.84 25.41 -2.83
CA LYS A 487 -15.41 25.17 -2.61
C LYS A 487 -15.16 25.87 -1.29
N VAL A 488 -14.74 25.12 -0.24
CA VAL A 488 -14.45 25.74 1.04
C VAL A 488 -13.49 26.84 0.69
N GLN A 489 -14.00 28.06 0.57
CA GLN A 489 -13.17 29.23 0.54
C GLN A 489 -12.56 29.21 1.92
N VAL A 490 -11.40 28.58 2.05
CA VAL A 490 -10.48 29.00 3.07
C VAL A 490 -10.36 30.49 2.78
N GLU A 491 -10.96 31.29 3.64
CA GLU A 491 -10.82 32.73 3.59
C GLU A 491 -9.38 32.98 3.22
N ASP A 492 -9.13 33.77 2.19
CA ASP A 492 -7.79 34.13 1.78
C ASP A 492 -7.04 34.63 3.01
N PHE A 493 -6.39 33.70 3.72
CA PHE A 493 -5.33 34.06 4.65
C PHE A 493 -4.10 34.56 3.87
N ALA A 494 -4.23 34.56 2.54
CA ALA A 494 -3.29 35.14 1.61
C ALA A 494 -3.08 36.60 2.00
N GLY A 495 -1.87 36.91 2.27
CA GLY A 495 -1.34 38.23 2.38
C GLY A 495 -0.95 38.72 3.77
N SER A 496 -1.38 38.12 4.89
CA SER A 496 -1.07 38.75 6.18
C SER A 496 0.11 38.15 6.96
N ALA A 497 0.47 36.84 6.76
CA ALA A 497 1.53 36.22 7.57
C ALA A 497 2.86 36.10 6.83
N TYR A 498 2.87 36.03 5.51
CA TYR A 498 4.04 35.70 4.70
C TYR A 498 4.69 36.87 3.97
N ASP A 499 3.92 37.92 3.68
CA ASP A 499 4.46 39.16 3.14
C ASP A 499 5.05 40.09 4.22
N VAL A 500 5.06 39.66 5.47
CA VAL A 500 5.70 40.39 6.57
C VAL A 500 7.20 40.34 6.39
N GLN A 501 7.81 41.47 6.11
CA GLN A 501 9.26 41.64 6.16
C GLN A 501 9.71 41.53 7.62
N ILE A 502 10.53 40.52 7.91
CA ILE A 502 11.12 40.34 9.25
C ILE A 502 12.26 41.34 9.40
N THR A 503 12.20 42.16 10.43
CA THR A 503 13.21 43.15 10.77
C THR A 503 14.11 42.60 11.89
N GLU A 504 15.32 43.19 12.06
CA GLU A 504 16.18 42.90 13.20
C GLU A 504 15.45 43.08 14.54
N GLN A 505 14.58 44.08 14.61
CA GLN A 505 13.79 44.35 15.82
C GLN A 505 12.79 43.22 16.09
N ASP A 506 12.18 42.61 15.07
CA ASP A 506 11.29 41.43 15.24
C ASP A 506 12.07 40.26 15.80
N THR A 507 13.29 40.03 15.34
CA THR A 507 14.21 39.01 15.85
C THR A 507 14.58 39.27 17.32
N ILE A 508 14.97 40.47 17.64
CA ILE A 508 15.32 40.88 19.01
C ILE A 508 14.12 40.71 19.94
N ASP A 509 12.93 41.12 19.53
CA ASP A 509 11.73 41.04 20.34
C ASP A 509 11.27 39.58 20.53
N GLU A 510 11.46 38.71 19.52
CA GLU A 510 11.18 37.28 19.66
C GLU A 510 12.10 36.64 20.70
N VAL A 511 13.42 36.93 20.69
CA VAL A 511 14.38 36.43 21.68
C VAL A 511 14.11 37.00 23.07
N LYS A 512 13.70 38.27 23.18
CA LYS A 512 13.23 38.84 24.48
C LYS A 512 12.00 38.09 24.97
N GLY A 513 11.09 37.69 24.07
CA GLY A 513 9.97 36.82 24.40
C GLY A 513 10.39 35.46 24.97
N ILE A 514 11.46 34.86 24.45
CA ILE A 514 12.05 33.63 25.04
C ILE A 514 12.53 33.89 26.49
N ILE A 515 13.25 35.01 26.72
CA ILE A 515 13.68 35.40 28.07
C ILE A 515 12.49 35.48 29.02
N GLU A 516 11.45 36.16 28.59
CA GLU A 516 10.24 36.40 29.35
C GLU A 516 9.50 35.11 29.71
N ARG A 517 9.31 34.23 28.72
CA ARG A 517 8.60 32.96 28.89
C ARG A 517 9.37 31.94 29.72
N ARG A 518 10.71 31.87 29.53
CA ARG A 518 11.51 30.78 30.12
C ARG A 518 12.15 31.14 31.45
N ILE A 519 12.48 32.38 31.70
CA ILE A 519 13.12 32.81 32.96
C ILE A 519 12.39 33.95 33.67
N GLY A 520 11.48 34.63 33.01
CA GLY A 520 10.61 35.67 33.58
C GLY A 520 10.92 37.10 33.10
N SER A 521 9.89 37.92 33.03
CA SER A 521 9.97 39.33 32.54
C SER A 521 10.93 40.20 33.33
N ALA A 522 11.15 39.90 34.60
CA ALA A 522 12.08 40.66 35.45
C ALA A 522 13.55 40.56 35.00
N TYR A 523 13.89 39.59 34.15
CA TYR A 523 15.25 39.35 33.66
C TYR A 523 15.51 39.89 32.28
N VAL A 524 14.49 40.39 31.55
CA VAL A 524 14.65 40.94 30.17
C VAL A 524 15.69 42.05 30.17
N ASP A 525 15.65 42.93 31.16
CA ASP A 525 16.57 44.06 31.28
C ASP A 525 18.03 43.69 31.66
N TRP A 526 18.30 42.41 31.95
CA TRP A 526 19.67 41.92 32.17
C TRP A 526 20.46 41.84 30.87
N PHE A 527 19.77 41.80 29.74
CA PHE A 527 20.35 41.49 28.45
C PHE A 527 20.21 42.66 27.47
N THR A 528 21.21 42.84 26.63
CA THR A 528 21.19 43.65 25.43
C THR A 528 21.48 42.70 24.26
N LEU A 529 20.60 42.69 23.26
CA LEU A 529 20.67 41.80 22.09
C LEU A 529 21.08 42.61 20.87
N GLU A 530 22.00 42.11 20.05
CA GLU A 530 22.48 42.71 18.81
C GLU A 530 22.53 41.64 17.70
N VAL A 531 21.82 41.86 16.60
CA VAL A 531 21.95 41.05 15.39
C VAL A 531 23.19 41.52 14.65
N ALA A 532 24.08 40.61 14.29
CA ALA A 532 25.34 40.92 13.62
C ALA A 532 25.10 41.35 12.18
N GLU A 533 25.71 42.45 11.76
CA GLU A 533 25.73 42.86 10.36
C GLU A 533 26.71 41.99 9.54
N GLY A 534 26.33 41.70 8.29
CA GLY A 534 27.21 41.07 7.30
C GLY A 534 27.02 39.58 7.14
N ASP A 535 27.63 39.07 6.07
CA ASP A 535 27.58 37.66 5.65
C ASP A 535 28.72 36.90 6.35
N ASN A 536 28.36 36.13 7.38
CA ASN A 536 29.33 35.36 8.16
C ASN A 536 29.40 33.93 7.61
N ALA A 537 30.58 33.36 7.54
CA ALA A 537 30.79 32.00 7.03
C ALA A 537 30.17 30.90 7.93
N TYR A 538 30.01 31.20 9.22
CA TYR A 538 29.48 30.31 10.23
C TYR A 538 28.56 31.06 11.19
N ASP A 539 27.58 30.36 11.72
CA ASP A 539 26.75 30.90 12.79
C ASP A 539 27.55 31.01 14.08
N TYR A 540 27.45 32.15 14.75
CA TYR A 540 28.15 32.40 15.99
C TYR A 540 27.35 33.25 16.96
N PHE A 541 27.77 33.23 18.22
CA PHE A 541 27.40 34.24 19.18
C PHE A 541 28.62 34.77 19.95
N GLU A 542 28.48 35.97 20.43
CA GLU A 542 29.42 36.61 21.35
C GLU A 542 28.71 37.04 22.63
N LEU A 543 29.35 36.76 23.77
CA LEU A 543 28.89 37.24 25.09
C LEU A 543 29.93 38.20 25.67
N SER A 544 29.48 39.33 26.10
CA SER A 544 30.30 40.29 26.82
C SER A 544 29.46 41.03 27.88
N GLN A 545 30.13 41.80 28.75
CA GLN A 545 29.43 42.68 29.67
C GLN A 545 29.62 44.16 29.26
N LYS A 546 28.49 44.86 29.04
CA LYS A 546 28.46 46.25 28.62
C LYS A 546 27.40 46.98 29.42
N ASP A 547 27.76 48.15 29.98
CA ASP A 547 26.85 49.03 30.73
C ASP A 547 26.09 48.32 31.87
N GLY A 548 26.74 47.35 32.51
CA GLY A 548 26.17 46.54 33.62
C GLY A 548 25.21 45.44 33.19
N LYS A 549 24.99 45.24 31.86
CA LYS A 549 24.14 44.18 31.27
C LYS A 549 24.98 43.17 30.54
N ILE A 550 24.44 42.02 30.34
CA ILE A 550 25.00 40.98 29.42
C ILE A 550 24.65 41.36 28.01
N HIS A 551 25.65 41.57 27.19
CA HIS A 551 25.50 41.84 25.78
C HIS A 551 25.68 40.54 24.97
N ILE A 552 24.66 40.18 24.21
CA ILE A 552 24.62 39.01 23.34
C ILE A 552 24.54 39.49 21.89
N LYS A 553 25.55 39.13 21.09
CA LYS A 553 25.59 39.38 19.66
C LYS A 553 25.56 38.07 18.89
N GLY A 554 24.81 37.95 17.81
CA GLY A 554 24.73 36.75 16.97
C GLY A 554 24.22 37.03 15.58
N ASN A 555 24.32 36.07 14.67
CA ASN A 555 23.91 36.22 13.27
C ASN A 555 22.37 36.38 13.12
N ASP A 556 21.62 35.68 13.97
CA ASP A 556 20.18 35.55 13.89
C ASP A 556 19.57 35.30 15.28
N GLY A 557 18.29 35.05 15.36
CA GLY A 557 17.60 34.78 16.61
C GLY A 557 18.01 33.46 17.26
N VAL A 558 18.34 32.42 16.48
CA VAL A 558 18.86 31.15 16.99
C VAL A 558 20.21 31.35 17.65
N SER A 559 21.09 32.09 17.02
CA SER A 559 22.42 32.43 17.55
C SER A 559 22.33 33.23 18.84
N LEU A 560 21.42 34.25 18.88
CA LEU A 560 21.14 35.02 20.09
C LEU A 560 20.59 34.16 21.22
N ALA A 561 19.61 33.28 20.92
CA ALA A 561 19.03 32.35 21.90
C ALA A 561 20.05 31.33 22.41
N THR A 562 20.92 30.81 21.53
CA THR A 562 22.02 29.91 21.91
C THR A 562 23.02 30.61 22.86
N GLY A 563 23.35 31.87 22.56
CA GLY A 563 24.15 32.70 23.43
C GLY A 563 23.51 32.92 24.83
N LEU A 564 22.21 33.19 24.84
CA LEU A 564 21.42 33.27 26.08
C LEU A 564 21.52 31.96 26.86
N ASN A 565 21.26 30.81 26.25
CA ASN A 565 21.32 29.50 26.88
C ASN A 565 22.74 29.18 27.42
N HIS A 566 23.78 29.59 26.68
CA HIS A 566 25.15 29.46 27.11
C HIS A 566 25.38 30.23 28.43
N TYR A 567 24.93 31.49 28.50
CA TYR A 567 25.01 32.27 29.73
C TYR A 567 24.22 31.64 30.88
N LEU A 568 22.99 31.20 30.63
CA LEU A 568 22.15 30.54 31.61
C LEU A 568 22.80 29.27 32.17
N LYS A 569 23.32 28.39 31.29
CA LYS A 569 23.95 27.12 31.70
C LYS A 569 25.26 27.31 32.44
N TYR A 570 26.16 28.08 31.88
CA TYR A 570 27.56 28.08 32.32
C TYR A 570 27.88 29.18 33.36
N TYR A 571 27.05 30.20 33.47
CA TYR A 571 27.22 31.28 34.41
C TYR A 571 26.15 31.29 35.51
N CYS A 572 24.90 31.01 35.16
CA CYS A 572 23.79 31.05 36.10
C CYS A 572 23.42 29.69 36.70
N ASN A 573 23.95 28.56 36.20
CA ASN A 573 23.56 27.19 36.56
C ASN A 573 22.05 26.96 36.37
N VAL A 574 21.49 27.54 35.38
CA VAL A 574 20.09 27.37 34.95
C VAL A 574 20.03 26.39 33.80
N ASN A 575 19.10 25.43 33.83
CA ASN A 575 18.88 24.46 32.77
C ASN A 575 17.44 24.54 32.31
N ILE A 576 17.27 24.71 30.99
CA ILE A 576 15.98 24.67 30.28
C ILE A 576 15.93 23.41 29.43
N SER A 577 14.95 22.55 29.63
CA SER A 577 14.84 21.26 28.95
C SER A 577 13.40 20.97 28.49
N GLN A 578 13.25 20.03 27.56
CA GLN A 578 11.93 19.56 27.11
C GLN A 578 11.08 18.92 28.20
N VAL A 579 11.74 18.32 29.22
CA VAL A 579 11.07 17.53 30.27
C VAL A 579 10.96 18.27 31.61
N GLY A 580 11.38 19.51 31.66
CA GLY A 580 11.26 20.37 32.83
C GLY A 580 12.42 21.33 33.00
N ASP A 581 12.10 22.55 33.39
CA ASP A 581 13.04 23.65 33.54
C ASP A 581 13.50 23.72 34.98
N GLN A 582 14.82 23.92 35.17
CA GLN A 582 15.43 24.20 36.46
C GLN A 582 15.90 25.67 36.49
N VAL A 583 14.94 26.56 36.70
CA VAL A 583 15.17 28.00 36.64
C VAL A 583 15.28 28.54 38.08
N LYS A 584 16.51 28.73 38.52
CA LYS A 584 16.81 29.46 39.74
C LYS A 584 17.83 30.54 39.44
N MET A 585 17.34 31.68 38.99
CA MET A 585 18.20 32.79 38.62
C MET A 585 19.02 33.32 39.82
N PRO A 586 20.29 33.74 39.60
CA PRO A 586 21.10 34.41 40.62
C PRO A 586 20.46 35.74 41.02
N LYS A 587 20.83 36.24 42.20
CA LYS A 587 20.28 37.53 42.73
C LYS A 587 20.74 38.75 41.96
N SER A 588 21.81 38.67 41.21
CA SER A 588 22.39 39.69 40.40
C SER A 588 23.05 39.09 39.15
N ILE A 589 23.30 39.89 38.14
CA ILE A 589 24.04 39.51 36.95
C ILE A 589 25.40 38.90 37.36
N VAL A 590 25.69 37.71 36.83
CA VAL A 590 26.98 37.05 36.97
C VAL A 590 27.90 37.63 35.88
N PRO A 591 29.05 38.23 36.26
CA PRO A 591 29.90 38.95 35.31
C PRO A 591 30.59 38.00 34.34
N ILE A 592 30.83 38.50 33.10
CA ILE A 592 31.62 37.86 32.07
C ILE A 592 32.95 38.63 31.97
N GLU A 593 34.08 37.91 32.08
CA GLU A 593 35.41 38.50 31.85
C GLU A 593 35.74 38.44 30.34
N GLY A 594 35.97 39.61 29.76
CA GLY A 594 36.30 39.78 28.33
C GLY A 594 35.11 39.46 27.40
N THR A 595 35.40 38.89 26.26
CA THR A 595 34.38 38.44 25.26
C THR A 595 34.49 36.90 25.13
N VAL A 596 33.35 36.22 25.21
CA VAL A 596 33.24 34.79 24.89
C VAL A 596 32.67 34.72 23.46
N HIS A 597 33.44 34.18 22.55
CA HIS A 597 33.03 33.89 21.17
C HIS A 597 32.88 32.40 20.99
N LYS A 598 31.75 31.98 20.39
CA LYS A 598 31.45 30.59 20.01
C LYS A 598 30.84 30.56 18.64
N GLU A 599 31.35 29.68 17.81
CA GLU A 599 30.85 29.46 16.46
C GLU A 599 30.57 28.00 16.19
N THR A 600 29.74 27.70 15.20
CA THR A 600 29.51 26.34 14.73
C THR A 600 29.81 26.23 13.24
N LYS A 601 30.47 25.12 12.84
CA LYS A 601 30.77 24.81 11.45
C LYS A 601 29.63 24.04 10.76
N PHE A 602 28.57 23.70 11.51
CA PHE A 602 27.42 22.98 10.98
C PHE A 602 26.36 23.96 10.51
N PRO A 603 26.17 24.12 9.17
CA PRO A 603 25.17 25.05 8.67
C PRO A 603 23.74 24.58 8.91
N VAL A 604 23.51 23.26 8.96
CA VAL A 604 22.21 22.65 9.23
C VAL A 604 22.23 21.94 10.58
N ARG A 605 21.36 22.35 11.49
CA ARG A 605 21.10 21.76 12.80
C ARG A 605 19.61 21.39 12.83
N TYR A 606 19.33 20.14 12.48
CA TYR A 606 18.02 19.62 12.11
C TYR A 606 17.25 19.00 13.30
N SER A 607 15.95 19.14 13.29
CA SER A 607 14.95 18.44 14.13
C SER A 607 13.67 18.30 13.32
N TYR A 608 12.97 17.25 13.23
CA TYR A 608 12.81 15.94 13.84
C TYR A 608 12.82 14.84 12.78
N ASN A 609 12.54 13.54 13.15
CA ASN A 609 12.08 12.55 12.21
C ASN A 609 10.54 12.60 12.06
N TYR A 610 9.99 11.95 11.00
CA TYR A 610 8.54 11.99 10.74
C TYR A 610 7.71 11.44 11.89
N CYS A 611 8.16 10.33 12.51
CA CYS A 611 7.39 9.63 13.54
C CYS A 611 7.19 10.48 14.80
N THR A 612 8.10 11.42 15.09
CA THR A 612 8.01 12.30 16.26
C THR A 612 6.70 13.09 16.26
N LEU A 613 6.25 13.54 15.10
CA LEU A 613 4.98 14.24 14.95
C LEU A 613 3.81 13.43 15.53
N SER A 614 3.63 12.18 15.08
CA SER A 614 2.50 11.35 15.50
C SER A 614 2.67 10.74 16.89
N TYR A 615 3.89 10.46 17.33
CA TYR A 615 4.15 9.94 18.68
C TYR A 615 3.95 10.97 19.78
N SER A 616 4.29 12.24 19.54
CA SER A 616 4.33 13.27 20.58
C SER A 616 3.52 14.51 20.27
N MET A 617 3.52 14.97 19.01
CA MET A 617 3.07 16.32 18.62
C MET A 617 1.71 16.34 17.96
N ALA A 618 1.05 15.17 17.80
CA ALA A 618 -0.18 15.01 17.03
C ALA A 618 -1.29 16.00 17.40
N PHE A 619 -1.39 16.33 18.69
CA PHE A 619 -2.43 17.20 19.24
C PHE A 619 -1.87 18.48 19.91
N TRP A 620 -0.60 18.82 19.64
CA TRP A 620 -0.03 20.03 20.17
C TRP A 620 -0.76 21.27 19.65
N GLY A 621 -1.01 22.19 20.57
CA GLY A 621 -1.51 23.52 20.30
C GLY A 621 -0.40 24.56 20.28
N GLU A 622 -0.79 25.82 20.26
CA GLU A 622 0.13 26.97 20.22
C GLU A 622 1.10 26.99 21.40
N LYS A 623 0.65 26.59 22.60
CA LYS A 623 1.47 26.62 23.82
C LYS A 623 2.61 25.59 23.76
N GLU A 624 2.31 24.38 23.37
CA GLU A 624 3.29 23.29 23.28
C GLU A 624 4.31 23.61 22.18
N TRP A 625 3.86 24.01 21.00
CA TRP A 625 4.74 24.40 19.91
C TRP A 625 5.61 25.60 20.26
N ARG A 626 5.05 26.61 20.93
CA ARG A 626 5.82 27.77 21.39
C ARG A 626 6.95 27.37 22.34
N ASN A 627 6.66 26.51 23.32
CA ASN A 627 7.66 26.00 24.24
C ASN A 627 8.77 25.22 23.50
N GLU A 628 8.38 24.44 22.52
CA GLU A 628 9.32 23.62 21.76
C GLU A 628 10.23 24.49 20.88
N LEU A 629 9.68 25.46 20.17
CA LEU A 629 10.46 26.40 19.35
C LEU A 629 11.42 27.23 20.20
N ASP A 630 11.02 27.69 21.38
CA ASP A 630 11.92 28.34 22.35
C ASP A 630 13.08 27.42 22.71
N TRP A 631 12.79 26.13 23.01
CA TRP A 631 13.83 25.17 23.39
C TRP A 631 14.76 24.86 22.21
N LEU A 632 14.25 24.69 21.01
CA LEU A 632 15.02 24.46 19.80
C LEU A 632 15.98 25.64 19.53
N ALA A 633 15.48 26.88 19.61
CA ALA A 633 16.30 28.06 19.45
C ALA A 633 17.43 28.15 20.49
N LEU A 634 17.10 27.89 21.76
CA LEU A 634 18.07 27.85 22.86
C LEU A 634 19.17 26.81 22.67
N ASN A 635 18.90 25.75 21.91
CA ASN A 635 19.85 24.68 21.64
C ASN A 635 20.42 24.70 20.21
N GLY A 636 20.22 25.79 19.47
CA GLY A 636 20.91 26.05 18.22
C GLY A 636 20.29 25.38 16.99
N VAL A 637 19.08 24.81 17.07
CA VAL A 637 18.40 24.21 15.93
C VAL A 637 17.90 25.29 15.00
N ASN A 638 18.16 25.15 13.68
CA ASN A 638 17.77 26.14 12.68
C ASN A 638 16.93 25.55 11.52
N VAL A 639 16.74 24.23 11.47
CA VAL A 639 15.90 23.56 10.47
C VAL A 639 14.98 22.58 11.21
N VAL A 640 13.66 22.74 11.03
CA VAL A 640 12.65 22.02 11.82
C VAL A 640 11.64 21.35 10.91
N LEU A 641 11.47 20.01 11.03
CA LEU A 641 10.39 19.33 10.33
C LEU A 641 9.04 19.81 10.89
N ASP A 642 8.27 20.47 10.04
CA ASP A 642 6.93 20.97 10.38
C ASP A 642 5.89 20.42 9.40
N ALA A 643 5.16 19.39 9.84
CA ALA A 643 4.06 18.82 9.09
C ALA A 643 2.69 19.40 9.54
N THR A 644 2.67 20.44 10.38
CA THR A 644 1.43 21.07 10.83
C THR A 644 0.67 21.64 9.63
N ALA A 645 -0.63 21.34 9.52
CA ALA A 645 -1.51 21.72 8.41
C ALA A 645 -1.19 21.08 7.04
N GLN A 646 -0.33 20.09 6.98
CA GLN A 646 -0.11 19.36 5.75
C GLN A 646 -1.38 18.63 5.28
N GLU A 647 -2.30 18.30 6.20
CA GLU A 647 -3.64 17.78 5.92
C GLU A 647 -4.46 18.76 5.05
N GLU A 648 -4.33 20.08 5.26
CA GLU A 648 -5.00 21.09 4.43
C GLU A 648 -4.41 21.14 3.01
N VAL A 649 -3.09 20.96 2.88
CA VAL A 649 -2.45 20.84 1.56
C VAL A 649 -3.03 19.65 0.81
N TRP A 650 -3.11 18.47 1.44
CA TRP A 650 -3.69 17.27 0.84
C TRP A 650 -5.17 17.46 0.50
N ARG A 651 -5.96 18.05 1.38
CA ARG A 651 -7.37 18.29 1.15
C ARG A 651 -7.61 19.16 -0.10
N ARG A 652 -6.84 20.26 -0.26
CA ARG A 652 -6.93 21.13 -1.42
C ARG A 652 -6.39 20.46 -2.68
N PHE A 653 -5.25 19.79 -2.59
CA PHE A 653 -4.65 19.08 -3.71
C PHE A 653 -5.62 18.03 -4.28
N LEU A 654 -6.24 17.22 -3.43
CA LEU A 654 -7.24 16.24 -3.83
C LEU A 654 -8.49 16.91 -4.41
N GLY A 655 -8.92 18.03 -3.87
CA GLY A 655 -10.02 18.83 -4.42
C GLY A 655 -9.75 19.29 -5.86
N GLU A 656 -8.53 19.73 -6.17
CA GLU A 656 -8.12 20.09 -7.53
C GLU A 656 -8.08 18.87 -8.48
N LEU A 657 -7.93 17.66 -7.95
CA LEU A 657 -7.99 16.41 -8.68
C LEU A 657 -9.42 15.85 -8.83
N GLY A 658 -10.43 16.58 -8.33
CA GLY A 658 -11.84 16.22 -8.47
C GLY A 658 -12.41 15.38 -7.33
N TYR A 659 -11.70 15.23 -6.22
CA TYR A 659 -12.23 14.61 -5.01
C TYR A 659 -13.12 15.58 -4.24
N SER A 660 -14.22 15.08 -3.72
CA SER A 660 -15.05 15.83 -2.78
C SER A 660 -14.33 16.07 -1.46
N HIS A 661 -14.88 16.97 -0.64
CA HIS A 661 -14.35 17.26 0.69
C HIS A 661 -14.29 15.99 1.57
N GLU A 662 -15.35 15.18 1.56
CA GLU A 662 -15.41 13.96 2.36
C GLU A 662 -14.43 12.89 1.84
N GLU A 663 -14.35 12.67 0.52
CA GLU A 663 -13.36 11.76 -0.06
C GLU A 663 -11.92 12.16 0.31
N ALA A 664 -11.62 13.45 0.26
CA ALA A 664 -10.32 13.97 0.67
C ALA A 664 -10.05 13.73 2.16
N LYS A 665 -11.02 13.97 3.03
CA LYS A 665 -10.91 13.68 4.47
C LYS A 665 -10.67 12.20 4.76
N ASP A 666 -11.31 11.32 4.02
CA ASP A 666 -11.15 9.88 4.21
C ASP A 666 -9.79 9.36 3.75
N PHE A 667 -9.18 10.01 2.77
CA PHE A 667 -7.80 9.70 2.38
C PHE A 667 -6.79 10.13 3.44
N ILE A 668 -7.05 11.23 4.15
CA ILE A 668 -6.13 11.81 5.13
C ILE A 668 -6.17 10.99 6.42
N ALA A 669 -5.01 10.51 6.86
CA ALA A 669 -4.91 9.79 8.13
C ALA A 669 -5.13 10.71 9.32
N GLY A 670 -5.64 10.16 10.42
CA GLY A 670 -5.78 10.88 11.68
C GLY A 670 -4.42 11.30 12.27
N PRO A 671 -4.39 12.31 13.15
CA PRO A 671 -3.16 12.95 13.62
C PRO A 671 -2.14 11.98 14.23
N ALA A 672 -2.60 10.98 14.96
CA ALA A 672 -1.73 9.97 15.59
C ALA A 672 -1.10 8.99 14.58
N TYR A 673 -1.53 9.01 13.32
CA TYR A 673 -1.06 8.13 12.24
C TYR A 673 -0.52 8.90 11.03
N TYR A 674 -0.60 10.21 11.06
CA TYR A 674 -0.27 11.07 9.94
C TYR A 674 1.18 10.93 9.47
N ALA A 675 2.12 10.67 10.38
CA ALA A 675 3.53 10.45 10.04
C ALA A 675 3.74 9.30 9.04
N TRP A 676 2.97 8.23 9.14
CA TRP A 676 3.06 7.10 8.23
C TRP A 676 2.31 7.33 6.91
N ALA A 677 1.26 8.16 6.94
CA ALA A 677 0.64 8.66 5.70
C ALA A 677 1.61 9.60 4.95
N TYR A 678 2.33 10.45 5.67
CA TYR A 678 3.38 11.30 5.12
C TYR A 678 4.44 10.50 4.35
N MET A 679 4.78 9.30 4.83
CA MET A 679 5.71 8.37 4.20
C MET A 679 5.06 7.44 3.15
N ALA A 680 3.80 7.66 2.77
CA ALA A 680 3.03 6.80 1.86
C ALA A 680 2.89 5.34 2.32
N ASN A 681 2.91 5.07 3.64
CA ASN A 681 2.77 3.73 4.20
C ASN A 681 1.32 3.32 4.46
N LEU A 682 0.44 4.30 4.66
CA LEU A 682 -1.00 4.10 4.85
C LEU A 682 -1.79 5.34 4.43
N SER A 683 -3.10 5.23 4.30
CA SER A 683 -4.04 6.34 4.10
C SER A 683 -5.30 6.12 4.92
N GLY A 684 -6.02 7.18 5.27
CA GLY A 684 -7.34 7.15 5.90
C GLY A 684 -7.42 6.62 7.33
N PHE A 685 -6.38 5.96 7.86
CA PHE A 685 -6.45 5.31 9.17
C PHE A 685 -6.47 6.33 10.31
N GLY A 686 -7.35 6.12 11.30
CA GLY A 686 -7.47 7.00 12.46
C GLY A 686 -8.17 8.32 12.20
N GLY A 687 -8.66 8.55 10.99
CA GLY A 687 -9.52 9.66 10.59
C GLY A 687 -10.99 9.23 10.45
N PRO A 688 -11.84 10.06 9.80
CA PRO A 688 -11.55 11.44 9.37
C PRO A 688 -11.51 12.43 10.55
N VAL A 689 -10.82 13.55 10.35
CA VAL A 689 -10.79 14.66 11.30
C VAL A 689 -12.01 15.57 11.11
N HIS A 690 -12.37 16.34 12.15
CA HIS A 690 -13.41 17.34 12.06
C HIS A 690 -13.00 18.51 11.14
N ASP A 691 -13.95 19.18 10.49
CA ASP A 691 -13.67 20.25 9.54
C ASP A 691 -12.89 21.42 10.15
N SER A 692 -13.15 21.78 11.41
CA SER A 692 -12.40 22.83 12.11
C SER A 692 -10.89 22.51 12.22
N TRP A 693 -10.51 21.22 12.16
CA TRP A 693 -9.11 20.81 12.25
C TRP A 693 -8.26 21.46 11.14
N PHE A 694 -8.76 21.50 9.93
CA PHE A 694 -8.03 22.10 8.80
C PHE A 694 -7.74 23.58 9.02
N THR A 695 -8.73 24.35 9.46
CA THR A 695 -8.58 25.78 9.77
C THR A 695 -7.65 26.00 10.96
N GLU A 696 -7.91 25.33 12.08
CA GLU A 696 -7.13 25.48 13.31
C GLU A 696 -5.65 25.09 13.11
N ARG A 697 -5.39 24.02 12.34
CA ARG A 697 -4.01 23.60 12.04
C ARG A 697 -3.31 24.56 11.07
N THR A 698 -4.03 25.11 10.10
CA THR A 698 -3.46 26.10 9.19
C THR A 698 -3.08 27.37 9.94
N GLU A 699 -3.92 27.87 10.84
CA GLU A 699 -3.60 29.02 11.69
C GLU A 699 -2.38 28.72 12.58
N LEU A 700 -2.33 27.54 13.19
CA LEU A 700 -1.21 27.13 14.03
C LEU A 700 0.10 27.05 13.25
N ALA A 701 0.09 26.41 12.06
CA ALA A 701 1.26 26.30 11.20
C ALA A 701 1.82 27.68 10.83
N ARG A 702 0.95 28.61 10.44
CA ARG A 702 1.35 29.96 10.10
C ARG A 702 1.95 30.72 11.26
N LYS A 703 1.39 30.56 12.46
CA LYS A 703 1.99 31.13 13.69
C LYS A 703 3.36 30.54 13.98
N ASN A 704 3.51 29.23 13.88
CA ASN A 704 4.79 28.54 14.08
C ASN A 704 5.84 29.02 13.07
N GLN A 705 5.48 29.09 11.80
CA GLN A 705 6.39 29.51 10.73
C GLN A 705 6.79 30.98 10.86
N LEU A 706 5.89 31.85 11.31
CA LEU A 706 6.25 33.22 11.60
C LEU A 706 7.28 33.33 12.75
N ILE A 707 7.13 32.52 13.79
CA ILE A 707 8.11 32.43 14.88
C ILE A 707 9.45 31.92 14.37
N MET A 708 9.43 30.84 13.56
CA MET A 708 10.64 30.29 12.96
C MET A 708 11.37 31.34 12.13
N ARG A 709 10.67 32.06 11.26
CA ARG A 709 11.25 33.15 10.43
C ARG A 709 11.87 34.24 11.28
N LYS A 710 11.21 34.69 12.36
CA LYS A 710 11.76 35.70 13.30
C LYS A 710 13.02 35.20 13.98
N LEU A 711 13.13 33.91 14.24
CA LEU A 711 14.31 33.29 14.85
C LEU A 711 15.42 32.95 13.86
N GLY A 712 15.15 32.99 12.55
CA GLY A 712 16.09 32.53 11.53
C GLY A 712 16.06 31.01 11.32
N MET A 713 14.96 30.36 11.69
CA MET A 713 14.72 28.93 11.42
C MET A 713 13.98 28.76 10.13
N GLN A 714 14.18 27.60 9.46
CA GLN A 714 13.38 27.18 8.32
C GLN A 714 12.57 25.92 8.64
N PRO A 715 11.27 25.87 8.31
CA PRO A 715 10.51 24.65 8.37
C PRO A 715 10.91 23.71 7.24
N VAL A 716 10.79 22.40 7.45
CA VAL A 716 10.87 21.40 6.38
C VAL A 716 9.45 20.94 6.06
N LEU A 717 9.03 21.16 4.83
CA LEU A 717 7.69 20.83 4.35
C LEU A 717 7.69 19.47 3.64
N GLN A 718 6.52 18.92 3.33
CA GLN A 718 6.42 17.67 2.57
C GLN A 718 6.80 17.91 1.10
N GLY A 719 7.71 17.09 0.58
CA GLY A 719 7.96 16.97 -0.85
C GLY A 719 6.98 15.98 -1.50
N TYR A 720 6.75 16.13 -2.80
CA TYR A 720 5.88 15.24 -3.56
C TYR A 720 6.69 14.16 -4.28
N SER A 721 6.37 12.90 -4.01
CA SER A 721 6.99 11.73 -4.66
C SER A 721 6.02 10.83 -5.42
N GLY A 722 4.77 11.30 -5.63
CA GLY A 722 3.80 10.60 -6.46
C GLY A 722 2.66 9.92 -5.72
N MET A 723 2.52 10.11 -4.41
CA MET A 723 1.41 9.54 -3.63
C MET A 723 0.06 10.04 -4.15
N VAL A 724 -0.88 9.10 -4.37
CA VAL A 724 -2.25 9.36 -4.81
C VAL A 724 -3.20 8.34 -4.20
N PRO A 725 -4.51 8.62 -4.10
CA PRO A 725 -5.50 7.62 -3.73
C PRO A 725 -5.50 6.42 -4.68
N VAL A 726 -5.95 5.26 -4.18
CA VAL A 726 -5.96 4.00 -4.95
C VAL A 726 -6.91 4.05 -6.14
N ASP A 727 -7.90 4.91 -6.11
CA ASP A 727 -8.96 5.12 -7.09
C ASP A 727 -8.73 6.35 -8.00
N ILE A 728 -7.55 6.93 -7.99
CA ILE A 728 -7.23 8.12 -8.81
C ILE A 728 -7.53 7.92 -10.30
N THR A 729 -7.43 6.69 -10.80
CA THR A 729 -7.75 6.37 -12.19
C THR A 729 -9.23 6.56 -12.54
N ASP A 730 -10.11 6.57 -11.55
CA ASP A 730 -11.53 6.85 -11.72
C ASP A 730 -11.77 8.34 -11.90
N LYS A 731 -10.91 9.18 -11.32
CA LYS A 731 -10.94 10.64 -11.45
C LYS A 731 -10.11 11.12 -12.65
N ASP A 732 -8.94 10.53 -12.87
CA ASP A 732 -8.05 10.82 -14.00
C ASP A 732 -7.60 9.51 -14.68
N PRO A 733 -8.32 9.06 -15.72
CA PRO A 733 -7.96 7.83 -16.44
C PRO A 733 -6.57 7.87 -17.11
N SER A 734 -5.93 9.03 -17.22
CA SER A 734 -4.57 9.15 -17.74
C SER A 734 -3.49 8.85 -16.71
N ALA A 735 -3.86 8.76 -15.42
CA ALA A 735 -2.92 8.51 -14.34
C ALA A 735 -2.29 7.12 -14.43
N GLN A 736 -0.97 7.07 -14.57
CA GLN A 736 -0.21 5.82 -14.58
C GLN A 736 0.20 5.50 -13.14
N VAL A 737 -0.53 4.57 -12.52
CA VAL A 737 -0.35 4.21 -11.11
C VAL A 737 0.41 2.91 -10.91
N ILE A 738 1.11 2.83 -9.79
CA ILE A 738 1.76 1.64 -9.26
C ILE A 738 1.07 1.29 -7.95
N LYS A 739 0.39 0.15 -7.92
CA LYS A 739 -0.24 -0.36 -6.70
C LYS A 739 0.84 -0.78 -5.69
N GLN A 740 0.73 -0.29 -4.47
CA GLN A 740 1.77 -0.45 -3.44
C GLN A 740 1.56 -1.66 -2.52
N GLY A 741 0.40 -2.32 -2.58
CA GLY A 741 0.08 -3.40 -1.64
C GLY A 741 -0.14 -2.88 -0.21
N THR A 742 0.38 -3.60 0.79
CA THR A 742 0.16 -3.30 2.21
C THR A 742 1.48 -3.03 2.94
N TRP A 743 1.41 -2.27 4.03
CA TRP A 743 2.47 -2.08 5.02
C TRP A 743 1.91 -2.38 6.41
N CYS A 744 2.49 -3.32 7.14
CA CYS A 744 1.99 -3.74 8.46
C CYS A 744 0.47 -4.02 8.49
N SER A 745 -0.05 -4.66 7.44
CA SER A 745 -1.47 -4.93 7.21
C SER A 745 -2.34 -3.70 6.87
N PHE A 746 -1.77 -2.50 6.75
CA PHE A 746 -2.48 -1.32 6.26
C PHE A 746 -2.37 -1.22 4.75
N GLN A 747 -3.47 -0.87 4.07
CA GLN A 747 -3.45 -0.55 2.65
C GLN A 747 -2.59 0.70 2.42
N ARG A 748 -1.60 0.57 1.54
CA ARG A 748 -0.83 1.74 1.07
C ARG A 748 -1.64 2.52 0.02
N PRO A 749 -1.50 3.84 -0.03
CA PRO A 749 -1.94 4.61 -1.18
C PRO A 749 -1.20 4.14 -2.44
N SER A 750 -1.73 4.44 -3.63
CA SER A 750 -1.01 4.22 -4.88
C SER A 750 0.08 5.27 -5.08
N MET A 751 1.06 4.95 -5.94
CA MET A 751 2.07 5.90 -6.37
C MET A 751 1.98 6.09 -7.89
N LEU A 752 2.15 7.31 -8.37
CA LEU A 752 2.30 7.57 -9.80
C LEU A 752 3.65 7.05 -10.30
N LYS A 753 3.71 6.65 -11.55
CA LYS A 753 5.00 6.47 -12.23
C LYS A 753 5.66 7.84 -12.38
N THR A 754 6.85 8.00 -11.81
CA THR A 754 7.55 9.29 -11.78
C THR A 754 8.04 9.76 -13.17
N ASP A 755 8.11 8.85 -14.14
CA ASP A 755 8.43 9.14 -15.55
C ASP A 755 7.20 9.48 -16.41
N SER A 756 6.03 9.71 -15.81
CA SER A 756 4.79 10.06 -16.50
C SER A 756 4.51 11.56 -16.48
N GLU A 757 3.84 12.06 -17.55
CA GLU A 757 3.37 13.45 -17.61
C GLU A 757 2.39 13.80 -16.47
N THR A 758 1.63 12.81 -16.00
CA THR A 758 0.71 12.99 -14.85
C THR A 758 1.48 13.26 -13.57
N PHE A 759 2.63 12.61 -13.36
CA PHE A 759 3.48 12.89 -12.21
C PHE A 759 3.99 14.33 -12.24
N ASP A 760 4.53 14.78 -13.38
CA ASP A 760 5.04 16.15 -13.53
C ASP A 760 3.92 17.17 -13.24
N LYS A 761 2.74 16.98 -13.83
CA LYS A 761 1.55 17.82 -13.60
C LYS A 761 1.13 17.85 -12.11
N TYR A 762 1.08 16.70 -11.45
CA TYR A 762 0.61 16.64 -10.06
C TYR A 762 1.65 17.15 -9.08
N ALA A 763 2.93 16.99 -9.35
CA ALA A 763 3.99 17.55 -8.54
C ALA A 763 3.90 19.09 -8.54
N GLN A 764 3.78 19.72 -9.71
CA GLN A 764 3.64 21.17 -9.81
C GLN A 764 2.37 21.67 -9.12
N LEU A 765 1.27 20.93 -9.25
CA LEU A 765 0.01 21.27 -8.56
C LEU A 765 0.17 21.17 -7.03
N PHE A 766 0.84 20.12 -6.54
CA PHE A 766 1.05 19.92 -5.10
C PHE A 766 1.86 21.07 -4.49
N TYR A 767 2.99 21.43 -5.09
CA TYR A 767 3.81 22.54 -4.61
C TYR A 767 3.08 23.89 -4.73
N LYS A 768 2.29 24.08 -5.78
CA LYS A 768 1.44 25.28 -5.91
C LYS A 768 0.46 25.37 -4.74
N VAL A 769 -0.28 24.31 -4.47
CA VAL A 769 -1.25 24.27 -3.36
C VAL A 769 -0.55 24.45 -2.01
N GLN A 770 0.63 23.85 -1.83
CA GLN A 770 1.43 24.03 -0.61
C GLN A 770 1.84 25.50 -0.40
N LYS A 771 2.26 26.18 -1.46
CA LYS A 771 2.55 27.62 -1.40
C LYS A 771 1.30 28.48 -1.13
N GLU A 772 0.13 28.07 -1.59
CA GLU A 772 -1.15 28.72 -1.25
C GLU A 772 -1.50 28.57 0.23
N VAL A 773 -1.20 27.41 0.84
CA VAL A 773 -1.47 27.16 2.27
C VAL A 773 -0.47 27.88 3.17
N TYR A 774 0.81 27.77 2.88
CA TYR A 774 1.88 28.25 3.79
C TYR A 774 2.53 29.58 3.37
N GLY A 775 2.50 29.92 2.10
CA GLY A 775 3.38 30.93 1.52
C GLY A 775 4.74 30.35 1.12
N ASP A 776 5.65 31.22 0.71
CA ASP A 776 7.03 30.87 0.36
C ASP A 776 7.93 30.96 1.61
N VAL A 777 7.85 29.89 2.44
CA VAL A 777 8.41 29.90 3.81
C VAL A 777 9.64 29.02 3.96
N SER A 778 9.96 28.17 2.98
CA SER A 778 11.06 27.22 3.08
C SER A 778 11.56 26.77 1.72
N ASP A 779 12.86 26.49 1.68
CA ASP A 779 13.54 25.77 0.58
C ASP A 779 13.70 24.26 0.87
N TYR A 780 13.26 23.75 2.03
CA TYR A 780 13.46 22.35 2.43
C TYR A 780 12.20 21.52 2.28
N TYR A 781 12.31 20.39 1.54
CA TYR A 781 11.19 19.49 1.28
C TYR A 781 11.59 18.04 1.56
N ALA A 782 10.85 17.36 2.43
CA ALA A 782 11.13 15.99 2.85
C ALA A 782 10.18 14.99 2.20
N THR A 783 10.71 13.98 1.53
CA THR A 783 9.96 12.85 1.02
C THR A 783 10.89 11.66 0.81
N ASP A 784 10.36 10.45 1.05
CA ASP A 784 11.07 9.19 0.84
C ASP A 784 10.22 8.31 -0.10
N PRO A 785 10.44 8.35 -1.41
CA PRO A 785 9.66 7.57 -2.37
C PRO A 785 9.81 6.07 -2.11
N PHE A 786 8.70 5.34 -2.12
CA PHE A 786 8.65 3.89 -1.93
C PHE A 786 9.26 3.40 -0.60
N HIS A 787 9.05 4.17 0.46
CA HIS A 787 9.57 3.90 1.80
C HIS A 787 9.22 2.49 2.31
N GLU A 788 10.16 1.83 3.02
CA GLU A 788 10.00 0.52 3.66
C GLU A 788 9.37 -0.56 2.76
N GLY A 789 9.99 -0.82 1.61
CA GLY A 789 9.59 -1.90 0.71
C GLY A 789 8.43 -1.55 -0.23
N GLY A 790 8.20 -0.27 -0.50
CA GLY A 790 7.26 0.15 -1.53
C GLY A 790 7.64 -0.38 -2.91
N ASN A 791 6.63 -0.69 -3.73
CA ASN A 791 6.79 -1.22 -5.07
C ASN A 791 7.16 -0.11 -6.06
N THR A 792 8.31 -0.21 -6.72
CA THR A 792 8.74 0.76 -7.75
C THR A 792 8.07 0.56 -9.11
N GLY A 793 7.27 -0.51 -9.28
CA GLY A 793 6.69 -0.87 -10.59
C GLY A 793 7.74 -1.18 -11.66
N GLY A 794 8.94 -1.59 -11.24
CA GLY A 794 10.07 -1.87 -12.13
C GLY A 794 10.83 -0.62 -12.61
N MET A 795 10.50 0.58 -12.10
CA MET A 795 11.28 1.78 -12.40
C MET A 795 12.63 1.76 -11.67
N SER A 796 13.65 2.31 -12.33
CA SER A 796 14.95 2.50 -11.70
C SER A 796 14.89 3.56 -10.60
N PRO A 797 15.43 3.31 -9.39
CA PRO A 797 15.57 4.34 -8.37
C PRO A 797 16.30 5.61 -8.86
N THR A 798 17.22 5.47 -9.79
CA THR A 798 17.90 6.60 -10.46
C THR A 798 16.90 7.52 -11.14
N VAL A 799 16.02 6.97 -11.99
CA VAL A 799 14.99 7.75 -12.70
C VAL A 799 13.99 8.37 -11.73
N ILE A 800 13.63 7.63 -10.67
CA ILE A 800 12.74 8.15 -9.62
C ILE A 800 13.36 9.39 -8.97
N ALA A 801 14.64 9.33 -8.58
CA ALA A 801 15.32 10.44 -7.94
C ALA A 801 15.46 11.65 -8.87
N GLU A 802 15.88 11.42 -10.12
CA GLU A 802 15.98 12.48 -11.14
C GLU A 802 14.66 13.23 -11.30
N LYS A 803 13.54 12.49 -11.38
CA LYS A 803 12.22 13.09 -11.62
C LYS A 803 11.66 13.80 -10.39
N VAL A 804 11.82 13.23 -9.21
CA VAL A 804 11.38 13.87 -7.96
C VAL A 804 12.14 15.17 -7.73
N LEU A 805 13.48 15.16 -7.86
CA LEU A 805 14.31 16.34 -7.68
C LEU A 805 14.04 17.40 -8.75
N ALA A 806 13.94 17.01 -10.02
CA ALA A 806 13.67 17.96 -11.11
C ALA A 806 12.35 18.71 -10.91
N ASN A 807 11.27 18.01 -10.52
CA ASN A 807 9.98 18.63 -10.27
C ASN A 807 9.98 19.53 -9.01
N MET A 808 10.75 19.15 -7.99
CA MET A 808 10.95 20.00 -6.81
C MET A 808 11.65 21.31 -7.18
N MET A 809 12.74 21.23 -7.94
CA MET A 809 13.50 22.38 -8.40
C MET A 809 12.75 23.24 -9.43
N GLU A 810 11.83 22.66 -10.20
CA GLU A 810 10.95 23.42 -11.09
C GLU A 810 9.94 24.27 -10.29
N ALA A 811 9.47 23.75 -9.17
CA ALA A 811 8.55 24.45 -8.28
C ALA A 811 9.26 25.47 -7.36
N ASP A 812 10.52 25.19 -7.03
CA ASP A 812 11.38 26.02 -6.18
C ASP A 812 12.85 25.83 -6.60
N GLU A 813 13.44 26.86 -7.24
CA GLU A 813 14.80 26.80 -7.75
C GLU A 813 15.88 26.61 -6.66
N ASN A 814 15.56 26.93 -5.41
CA ASN A 814 16.41 26.73 -4.24
C ASN A 814 16.10 25.43 -3.49
N GLY A 815 15.08 24.69 -3.93
CA GLY A 815 14.55 23.53 -3.24
C GLY A 815 15.62 22.49 -2.90
N ILE A 816 15.64 22.06 -1.64
CA ILE A 816 16.55 21.05 -1.10
C ILE A 816 15.74 19.84 -0.66
N TRP A 817 15.99 18.72 -1.30
CA TRP A 817 15.33 17.47 -0.96
C TRP A 817 15.94 16.82 0.29
N ILE A 818 15.17 16.71 1.38
CA ILE A 818 15.55 15.99 2.60
C ILE A 818 15.21 14.50 2.43
N ILE A 819 16.22 13.65 2.52
CA ILE A 819 16.13 12.20 2.37
C ILE A 819 16.53 11.54 3.71
N GLN A 820 15.70 10.64 4.23
CA GLN A 820 16.04 9.88 5.44
C GLN A 820 16.86 8.63 5.10
N SER A 821 18.02 8.48 5.75
CA SER A 821 18.76 7.22 5.73
C SER A 821 18.18 6.27 6.77
N TRP A 822 17.37 5.33 6.30
CA TRP A 822 16.68 4.35 7.11
C TRP A 822 16.55 3.02 6.38
N GLN A 823 16.95 1.91 7.03
CA GLN A 823 17.01 0.57 6.42
C GLN A 823 17.87 0.56 5.16
N GLY A 824 17.32 0.29 3.98
CA GLY A 824 18.02 0.30 2.68
C GLY A 824 17.90 1.60 1.88
N ASN A 825 17.37 2.66 2.47
CA ASN A 825 17.22 3.96 1.81
C ASN A 825 18.22 5.00 2.37
N PRO A 826 18.80 5.91 1.55
CA PRO A 826 18.77 5.89 0.09
C PRO A 826 19.68 4.79 -0.50
N SER A 827 19.20 4.11 -1.53
CA SER A 827 20.05 3.18 -2.27
C SER A 827 21.11 3.92 -3.10
N THR A 828 22.21 3.24 -3.45
CA THR A 828 23.22 3.78 -4.36
C THR A 828 22.60 4.27 -5.68
N ALA A 829 21.64 3.52 -6.23
CA ALA A 829 20.96 3.90 -7.46
C ALA A 829 20.10 5.17 -7.31
N LEU A 830 19.48 5.39 -6.16
CA LEU A 830 18.77 6.63 -5.88
C LEU A 830 19.74 7.82 -5.82
N LEU A 831 20.84 7.68 -5.11
CA LEU A 831 21.87 8.72 -4.99
C LEU A 831 22.55 9.04 -6.34
N GLN A 832 22.67 8.07 -7.25
CA GLN A 832 23.14 8.31 -8.62
C GLN A 832 22.17 9.20 -9.42
N GLY A 833 20.88 9.12 -9.17
CA GLY A 833 19.90 10.00 -9.80
C GLY A 833 20.01 11.48 -9.39
N LEU A 834 20.78 11.78 -8.35
CA LEU A 834 21.03 13.14 -7.89
C LEU A 834 22.26 13.79 -8.55
N ASP A 835 22.99 13.09 -9.43
CA ASP A 835 24.29 13.54 -9.97
C ASP A 835 24.27 14.95 -10.59
N ALA A 836 23.18 15.34 -11.20
CA ALA A 836 23.05 16.64 -11.84
C ALA A 836 22.90 17.81 -10.86
N ALA A 837 22.43 17.57 -9.65
CA ALA A 837 22.07 18.59 -8.66
C ALA A 837 22.18 18.06 -7.20
N ARG A 838 23.30 17.43 -6.84
CA ARG A 838 23.51 16.85 -5.50
C ARG A 838 23.46 17.85 -4.36
N ASP A 839 23.82 19.09 -4.62
CA ASP A 839 23.71 20.20 -3.68
C ASP A 839 22.27 20.62 -3.37
N HIS A 840 21.30 20.13 -4.15
CA HIS A 840 19.87 20.25 -3.87
C HIS A 840 19.30 19.02 -3.11
N ALA A 841 20.16 18.23 -2.48
CA ALA A 841 19.70 17.12 -1.61
C ALA A 841 20.52 17.12 -0.31
N LEU A 842 19.87 16.66 0.77
CA LEU A 842 20.47 16.55 2.09
C LEU A 842 20.01 15.23 2.73
N VAL A 843 20.94 14.33 3.00
CA VAL A 843 20.66 13.04 3.63
C VAL A 843 20.71 13.17 5.14
N LEU A 844 19.68 12.71 5.84
CA LEU A 844 19.69 12.58 7.29
C LEU A 844 20.14 11.16 7.64
N ASP A 845 21.34 11.00 8.19
CA ASP A 845 21.77 9.70 8.72
C ASP A 845 21.12 9.47 10.09
N LEU A 846 19.85 9.03 10.07
CA LEU A 846 18.93 9.06 11.21
C LEU A 846 19.43 8.35 12.46
N TYR A 847 20.28 7.35 12.31
CA TYR A 847 20.69 6.48 13.40
C TYR A 847 22.21 6.36 13.48
N ALA A 848 22.91 7.45 13.08
CA ALA A 848 24.36 7.49 12.98
C ALA A 848 25.09 7.19 14.29
N GLU A 849 24.49 7.53 15.44
CA GLU A 849 25.08 7.25 16.75
C GLU A 849 25.11 5.75 17.11
N LYS A 850 24.38 4.91 16.39
CA LYS A 850 24.36 3.46 16.65
C LYS A 850 24.75 2.65 15.41
N THR A 851 24.21 2.99 14.28
CA THR A 851 24.45 2.32 13.00
C THR A 851 24.74 3.39 11.95
N PRO A 852 25.96 3.93 11.93
CA PRO A 852 26.32 5.00 11.01
C PRO A 852 26.39 4.48 9.58
N HIS A 853 25.69 5.11 8.67
CA HIS A 853 25.73 4.81 7.24
C HIS A 853 26.72 5.72 6.50
N TRP A 854 26.99 6.89 7.05
CA TRP A 854 27.91 7.88 6.46
C TRP A 854 29.34 7.36 6.25
N ASN A 855 29.80 6.40 7.07
CA ASN A 855 31.13 5.80 6.99
C ASN A 855 31.10 4.32 6.53
N GLU A 856 30.00 3.85 5.99
CA GLU A 856 29.88 2.47 5.53
C GLU A 856 30.71 2.25 4.27
N THR A 857 31.46 1.14 4.24
CA THR A 857 32.39 0.81 3.15
C THR A 857 31.85 -0.26 2.20
N ASP A 858 30.64 -0.77 2.44
CA ASP A 858 29.99 -1.72 1.55
C ASP A 858 29.38 -0.99 0.34
N PRO A 859 29.91 -1.19 -0.88
CA PRO A 859 29.41 -0.50 -2.07
C PRO A 859 27.97 -0.85 -2.46
N GLY A 860 27.40 -1.90 -1.89
CA GLY A 860 25.99 -2.30 -2.10
C GLY A 860 25.00 -1.59 -1.19
N SER A 861 25.45 -0.98 -0.11
CA SER A 861 24.62 -0.36 0.92
C SER A 861 24.83 1.15 0.94
N TYR A 862 23.77 1.93 0.96
CA TYR A 862 23.77 3.38 1.24
C TYR A 862 24.75 4.25 0.45
N GLY A 863 25.14 3.82 -0.75
CA GLY A 863 26.07 4.59 -1.55
C GLY A 863 27.53 4.57 -1.04
N GLY A 864 27.89 3.50 -0.32
CA GLY A 864 29.21 3.32 0.28
C GLY A 864 30.39 3.57 -0.64
N ALA A 865 31.53 3.73 -0.04
CA ALA A 865 32.75 4.44 -0.44
C ALA A 865 33.51 3.97 -1.70
N GLU A 866 32.95 3.23 -2.65
CA GLU A 866 33.68 3.03 -3.92
C GLU A 866 33.78 4.33 -4.72
N GLY A 867 34.76 5.11 -4.36
CA GLY A 867 35.27 6.20 -5.22
C GLY A 867 34.68 7.57 -4.96
N GLY A 868 33.96 7.83 -3.87
CA GLY A 868 33.37 9.12 -3.79
C GLY A 868 33.04 9.71 -2.44
N GLY A 869 33.24 9.00 -1.34
CA GLY A 869 32.86 9.54 -0.04
C GLY A 869 31.42 9.19 0.38
N GLU A 870 31.03 9.66 1.53
CA GLU A 870 29.77 9.37 2.18
C GLU A 870 28.59 9.75 1.29
N PHE A 871 27.60 8.86 1.17
CA PHE A 871 26.41 9.08 0.35
C PHE A 871 26.71 9.59 -1.08
N LEU A 872 27.81 9.08 -1.69
CA LEU A 872 28.29 9.53 -3.00
C LEU A 872 28.52 11.06 -3.07
N ASN A 873 29.03 11.66 -2.02
CA ASN A 873 29.24 13.11 -1.87
C ASN A 873 27.94 13.95 -1.88
N THR A 874 26.79 13.36 -1.55
CA THR A 874 25.60 14.13 -1.25
C THR A 874 25.74 14.76 0.14
N PRO A 875 25.40 16.04 0.34
CA PRO A 875 25.36 16.64 1.68
C PRO A 875 24.55 15.78 2.68
N TRP A 876 25.02 15.73 3.93
CA TRP A 876 24.37 14.88 4.93
C TRP A 876 24.51 15.44 6.36
N VAL A 877 23.61 15.00 7.25
CA VAL A 877 23.56 15.38 8.66
C VAL A 877 23.75 14.14 9.53
N TYR A 878 24.66 14.23 10.49
CA TYR A 878 24.82 13.22 11.54
C TYR A 878 23.66 13.33 12.52
N CYS A 879 22.80 12.33 12.58
CA CYS A 879 21.60 12.34 13.41
C CYS A 879 21.66 11.32 14.54
N MET A 880 20.91 11.59 15.61
CA MET A 880 20.55 10.68 16.67
C MET A 880 19.05 10.41 16.59
N LEU A 881 18.66 9.14 16.48
CA LEU A 881 17.26 8.77 16.47
C LEU A 881 16.66 8.88 17.87
N ASN A 882 16.08 10.02 18.17
CA ASN A 882 15.35 10.25 19.40
C ASN A 882 13.85 9.99 19.18
N ASN A 883 13.33 8.92 19.77
CA ASN A 883 11.90 8.63 19.79
C ASN A 883 11.19 9.47 20.86
N PHE A 884 11.16 10.75 20.65
CA PHE A 884 10.45 11.68 21.52
C PHE A 884 8.97 11.27 21.65
N GLY A 885 8.51 11.09 22.88
CA GLY A 885 7.15 10.73 23.24
C GLY A 885 6.81 9.23 23.19
N GLY A 886 7.39 8.44 22.32
CA GLY A 886 7.15 7.00 22.28
C GLY A 886 7.99 6.22 23.28
N ARG A 887 9.18 6.72 23.60
CA ARG A 887 10.14 6.11 24.52
C ARG A 887 10.84 7.19 25.31
N LEU A 888 10.48 7.33 26.56
CA LEU A 888 11.00 8.37 27.44
C LEU A 888 12.41 8.09 27.99
N GLY A 889 13.05 6.98 27.62
CA GLY A 889 14.40 6.65 28.01
C GLY A 889 15.44 7.31 27.11
N LEU A 890 16.63 7.60 27.67
CA LEU A 890 17.81 7.93 26.87
C LEU A 890 18.18 6.70 26.03
N HIS A 891 17.83 6.73 24.77
CA HIS A 891 18.24 5.72 23.80
C HIS A 891 19.56 6.06 23.10
N GLY A 892 20.01 7.29 23.23
CA GLY A 892 21.22 7.77 22.61
C GLY A 892 22.47 7.06 23.15
N HIS A 893 23.34 6.69 22.24
CA HIS A 893 24.70 6.28 22.57
C HIS A 893 25.57 7.54 22.71
N ILE A 894 25.53 8.19 23.85
CA ILE A 894 26.16 9.51 24.08
C ILE A 894 27.63 9.54 23.68
N GLU A 895 28.41 8.50 24.05
CA GLU A 895 29.82 8.41 23.66
C GLU A 895 30.00 8.33 22.16
N ASN A 896 29.16 7.51 21.48
CA ASN A 896 29.19 7.38 20.04
C ASN A 896 28.78 8.69 19.35
N PHE A 897 27.78 9.38 19.90
CA PHE A 897 27.35 10.67 19.38
C PHE A 897 28.48 11.71 19.45
N VAL A 898 29.09 11.89 20.63
CA VAL A 898 30.17 12.87 20.84
C VAL A 898 31.39 12.56 19.97
N ASN A 899 31.82 11.30 19.94
CA ASN A 899 32.97 10.88 19.14
C ASN A 899 32.68 10.86 17.64
N GLY A 900 31.51 10.36 17.25
CA GLY A 900 31.08 10.25 15.84
C GLY A 900 30.88 11.59 15.18
N VAL A 901 30.27 12.55 15.85
CA VAL A 901 30.13 13.92 15.34
C VAL A 901 31.50 14.58 15.13
N ALA A 902 32.43 14.39 16.08
CA ALA A 902 33.79 14.92 15.92
C ALA A 902 34.55 14.29 14.74
N GLN A 903 34.41 12.98 14.55
CA GLN A 903 34.99 12.26 13.40
C GLN A 903 34.36 12.70 12.07
N ALA A 904 33.04 12.79 12.03
CA ALA A 904 32.31 13.27 10.86
C ALA A 904 32.71 14.69 10.46
N ALA A 905 32.82 15.60 11.45
CA ALA A 905 33.28 16.97 11.22
C ALA A 905 34.71 17.04 10.68
N ALA A 906 35.63 16.23 11.23
CA ALA A 906 37.01 16.17 10.77
C ALA A 906 37.11 15.62 9.33
N GLN A 907 36.31 14.64 8.99
CA GLN A 907 36.27 14.06 7.65
C GLN A 907 35.65 15.03 6.63
N ALA A 908 34.60 15.72 7.00
CA ALA A 908 33.99 16.75 6.17
C ALA A 908 34.94 17.94 5.93
N ASP A 909 35.75 18.33 6.92
CA ASP A 909 36.79 19.38 6.76
C ASP A 909 37.87 18.95 5.74
N ILE A 910 38.33 17.69 5.77
CA ILE A 910 39.25 17.12 4.80
C ILE A 910 38.62 17.15 3.39
N TRP A 911 37.38 16.83 3.27
CA TRP A 911 36.65 16.83 1.99
C TRP A 911 36.48 18.25 1.45
N ARG A 912 36.12 19.22 2.28
CA ARG A 912 36.02 20.66 1.91
C ARG A 912 37.33 21.21 1.43
N GLU A 913 38.45 20.87 2.03
CA GLU A 913 39.80 21.26 1.59
C GLU A 913 40.17 20.65 0.23
N SER A 914 39.73 19.41 -0.03
CA SER A 914 39.98 18.72 -1.31
C SER A 914 39.12 19.25 -2.47
N VAL A 915 37.98 19.86 -2.18
CA VAL A 915 37.00 20.38 -3.15
C VAL A 915 36.99 21.91 -3.20
N SER A 916 38.13 22.54 -2.91
CA SER A 916 38.30 24.02 -2.75
C SER A 916 37.89 24.91 -3.96
N HIS A 917 37.03 24.42 -4.87
CA HIS A 917 36.52 25.15 -6.03
C HIS A 917 35.00 25.31 -6.10
N ARG A 918 34.25 24.85 -5.09
CA ARG A 918 32.80 25.12 -5.03
C ARG A 918 32.51 26.19 -3.98
N LYS A 919 32.37 27.43 -4.44
CA LYS A 919 31.73 28.49 -3.69
C LYS A 919 30.24 28.15 -3.59
N HIS A 920 29.69 28.29 -2.39
CA HIS A 920 28.29 28.09 -1.98
C HIS A 920 27.95 26.66 -1.51
N LEU A 921 28.21 26.42 -0.25
CA LEU A 921 27.41 25.59 0.66
C LEU A 921 27.50 26.23 2.03
#